data_101e090e6e70d8d644a7901d6f3070d8
#
_entry.id   101e090e6e70d8d644a7901d6f3070d8
#
_cell.length_a   1.000
_cell.length_b   1.000
_cell.length_c   1.000
_cell.angle_alpha   90.00
_cell.angle_beta   90.00
_cell.angle_gamma   90.00
#
_symmetry.space_group_name_H-M   'P 1'
#
loop_
_entity.id
_entity.type
_entity.pdbx_description
1 polymer ?
#
loop_
_entity_poly.entity_id
_entity_poly.type
_entity_poly.pdbx_seq_one_letter_code
_entity_poly.pdbx_strand_id
1 'polypeptide(L)'
;MSRRQAPGGRRPRKGAAARTDADGARKGGRFGPRSGSDAPPGSPGGARSEVAARGSAGSPRGAASAGEGIVAVVDKRGRFLVAEPLFERGGRLVLERDSRAKPGDLVLVRPSSRSGGHAKLVRPIGRPDVASDVLEGLMLDRGLRRRFDPAVDREAKRARDCGPSSDAPRQDLTDLPTFTIDPVSARDFDDAISAQALEGGGTRIWVHIADVSAYVPPGSLVDREAARRATSVYVPGRVEPMLPEALSNDACSLVPLQERAAVTVELDFDGAQVTRAQFYRSTIRSDARLGYEQVDRVFAGEEQAQEPWAGPLAAARAVAAALHERRLRQSALELETSEPEFRFDRGGHVAESRPSEQTESHELIEHLMIAANEQVAKLLSERHVPTLYRVHERPDGEKALRLVEQLASLGVATPPVRENMTPAEAADVVAACSRAVAQHAARTGHGRDALTFLVLRALKQAYYSPKNLGHAGLGLTHYTHFTSPIRRYPDLVAHRALLSAVGAGEQAPRGAEMEETGAWSSARERDAMSIERMADRVARAFLLERELFEGGWNQEFDGEVTGLIGAGAFVRFGDGHEGLLPMRRLRADWWELNEEGTILTGERSGETIRLGDPLRVKVERVEAPRGRVDLDLAGVEQ
;
A
#
# COMPACT_ATOMS: atom_id res chain seq x y z
N MET A 1 43.90 -47.19 -31.49
CA MET A 1 43.63 -47.49 -32.93
C MET A 1 42.79 -46.33 -33.42
N SER A 2 43.47 -45.40 -34.10
CA SER A 2 43.61 -45.22 -35.56
C SER A 2 42.24 -44.86 -36.17
N ARG A 3 42.02 -43.81 -36.92
CA ARG A 3 42.72 -42.76 -37.69
C ARG A 3 41.63 -41.82 -38.20
N ARG A 4 41.75 -40.50 -38.13
CA ARG A 4 42.04 -39.55 -39.22
C ARG A 4 41.01 -39.59 -40.37
N GLN A 5 40.41 -38.52 -40.86
CA GLN A 5 40.99 -37.33 -41.54
C GLN A 5 39.90 -36.29 -41.87
N ALA A 6 40.18 -35.02 -41.70
CA ALA A 6 39.64 -33.90 -42.49
C ALA A 6 40.47 -33.77 -43.78
N PRO A 7 40.35 -32.81 -44.70
CA PRO A 7 39.75 -31.48 -44.72
C PRO A 7 39.22 -30.98 -46.12
N GLY A 8 38.88 -29.70 -46.20
CA GLY A 8 38.85 -28.89 -47.42
C GLY A 8 37.57 -28.02 -47.50
N GLY A 9 37.52 -26.78 -47.46
CA GLY A 9 38.40 -25.67 -47.83
C GLY A 9 37.94 -25.03 -49.15
N ARG A 10 37.29 -23.84 -49.09
CA ARG A 10 37.54 -22.72 -50.01
C ARG A 10 36.57 -21.52 -49.82
N ARG A 11 37.16 -20.40 -49.43
CA ARG A 11 36.74 -18.99 -49.68
C ARG A 11 37.17 -18.63 -51.14
N PRO A 12 37.05 -17.39 -51.63
CA PRO A 12 36.04 -16.30 -51.57
C PRO A 12 35.83 -15.59 -52.96
N ARG A 13 34.97 -14.53 -53.01
CA ARG A 13 35.09 -13.38 -53.96
C ARG A 13 34.00 -12.36 -53.60
N LYS A 14 34.22 -11.16 -53.10
CA LYS A 14 34.82 -9.87 -53.60
C LYS A 14 34.13 -9.32 -54.85
N GLY A 15 33.76 -8.07 -54.69
CA GLY A 15 33.60 -7.04 -55.69
C GLY A 15 32.37 -6.17 -55.42
N ALA A 16 32.50 -5.01 -54.87
CA ALA A 16 33.02 -3.71 -55.28
C ALA A 16 31.94 -2.86 -55.96
N ALA A 17 31.53 -1.78 -55.25
CA ALA A 17 31.89 -0.39 -55.51
C ALA A 17 31.04 0.27 -56.62
N ALA A 18 30.43 1.35 -56.47
CA ALA A 18 30.74 2.71 -56.14
C ALA A 18 29.84 3.68 -56.95
N ARG A 19 29.61 4.80 -56.31
CA ARG A 19 29.54 6.20 -56.87
C ARG A 19 28.23 6.61 -57.55
N THR A 20 27.75 7.74 -57.28
CA THR A 20 27.97 9.20 -57.15
C THR A 20 26.80 9.85 -57.82
N ASP A 21 26.32 10.86 -57.48
CA ASP A 21 26.45 12.29 -57.29
C ASP A 21 25.09 12.96 -57.51
N ALA A 22 24.73 13.79 -56.66
CA ALA A 22 24.74 15.27 -56.70
C ALA A 22 23.59 15.98 -57.42
N ASP A 23 23.12 16.96 -56.71
CA ASP A 23 22.83 18.35 -57.09
C ASP A 23 21.44 18.76 -57.63
N GLY A 24 21.05 19.91 -57.04
CA GLY A 24 20.21 20.89 -57.68
C GLY A 24 18.98 21.33 -56.87
N ALA A 25 19.04 22.20 -55.93
CA ALA A 25 19.15 23.65 -55.86
C ALA A 25 17.91 24.42 -56.40
N ARG A 26 17.42 25.24 -55.49
CA ARG A 26 16.94 26.64 -55.63
C ARG A 26 15.46 27.01 -55.72
N LYS A 27 15.21 27.94 -54.86
CA LYS A 27 14.41 29.20 -54.92
C LYS A 27 12.96 29.05 -54.49
N GLY A 28 12.44 29.78 -53.55
CA GLY A 28 12.66 31.19 -53.13
C GLY A 28 11.33 31.94 -53.23
N GLY A 29 10.92 32.62 -52.21
CA GLY A 29 9.76 33.48 -52.29
C GLY A 29 9.23 33.95 -50.93
N ARG A 30 9.80 35.05 -50.48
CA ARG A 30 9.28 35.96 -49.42
C ARG A 30 7.96 36.58 -49.85
N PHE A 31 7.07 36.92 -48.90
CA PHE A 31 6.59 38.27 -48.61
C PHE A 31 5.60 38.25 -47.44
N GLY A 32 5.85 39.07 -46.44
CA GLY A 32 4.93 39.48 -45.39
C GLY A 32 4.37 40.88 -45.73
N PRO A 33 4.02 41.75 -44.78
CA PRO A 33 2.86 41.76 -43.89
C PRO A 33 1.98 43.02 -44.10
N ARG A 34 0.80 43.17 -43.44
CA ARG A 34 0.12 44.45 -43.11
C ARG A 34 -1.13 44.15 -42.26
N SER A 35 -1.28 44.53 -40.99
CA SER A 35 -1.54 45.87 -40.37
C SER A 35 -2.96 46.41 -40.54
N GLY A 36 -3.55 46.79 -39.42
CA GLY A 36 -4.65 47.77 -39.28
C GLY A 36 -5.87 47.19 -38.58
N SER A 37 -6.10 47.46 -37.32
CA SER A 37 -6.58 48.65 -36.57
C SER A 37 -8.11 48.73 -36.58
N ASP A 38 -8.73 48.67 -35.42
CA ASP A 38 -9.44 49.73 -34.68
C ASP A 38 -10.62 49.17 -33.84
N ALA A 39 -10.65 49.56 -32.59
CA ALA A 39 -11.78 49.48 -31.66
C ALA A 39 -12.54 50.83 -31.66
N PRO A 40 -13.50 51.11 -30.73
CA PRO A 40 -14.50 50.44 -29.92
C PRO A 40 -15.92 51.12 -30.06
N PRO A 41 -16.86 51.25 -29.08
CA PRO A 41 -17.31 50.50 -27.91
C PRO A 41 -18.86 50.26 -27.84
N GLY A 42 -19.32 49.48 -26.88
CA GLY A 42 -20.74 49.44 -26.53
C GLY A 42 -21.08 48.35 -25.49
N SER A 43 -21.28 48.76 -24.23
CA SER A 43 -21.94 47.97 -23.14
C SER A 43 -23.39 48.45 -22.97
N PRO A 44 -24.28 47.85 -22.11
CA PRO A 44 -24.27 46.57 -21.43
C PRO A 44 -25.60 45.80 -21.56
N GLY A 45 -25.59 44.54 -21.30
CA GLY A 45 -26.83 43.75 -21.18
C GLY A 45 -26.56 42.45 -20.41
N GLY A 46 -27.25 42.29 -19.29
CA GLY A 46 -27.07 41.23 -18.30
C GLY A 46 -27.06 39.81 -18.85
N ALA A 47 -26.13 39.06 -18.38
CA ALA A 47 -26.10 37.61 -18.55
C ALA A 47 -26.04 36.92 -17.18
N ARG A 48 -27.06 36.13 -16.94
CA ARG A 48 -27.16 35.20 -15.83
C ARG A 48 -25.95 34.26 -15.86
N SER A 49 -25.25 34.18 -14.75
CA SER A 49 -24.19 33.21 -14.54
C SER A 49 -24.81 31.82 -14.35
N GLU A 50 -24.77 30.98 -15.38
CA GLU A 50 -24.80 29.53 -15.23
C GLU A 50 -23.44 29.07 -14.74
N VAL A 51 -23.34 28.83 -13.43
CA VAL A 51 -22.23 28.07 -12.85
C VAL A 51 -22.48 26.59 -13.20
N ALA A 52 -21.90 26.17 -14.31
CA ALA A 52 -21.79 24.78 -14.65
C ALA A 52 -20.86 24.12 -13.62
N ALA A 53 -21.42 23.29 -12.76
CA ALA A 53 -20.71 22.33 -11.93
C ALA A 53 -19.82 21.47 -12.84
N ARG A 54 -18.54 21.80 -12.95
CA ARG A 54 -17.53 20.89 -13.49
C ARG A 54 -17.29 19.82 -12.45
N GLY A 55 -17.95 18.69 -12.69
CA GLY A 55 -17.74 17.46 -11.97
C GLY A 55 -16.27 17.09 -11.90
N SER A 56 -15.92 16.48 -10.80
CA SER A 56 -14.67 15.82 -10.47
C SER A 56 -13.96 15.29 -11.72
N ALA A 57 -12.73 15.76 -11.94
CA ALA A 57 -11.82 15.17 -12.89
C ALA A 57 -11.70 13.68 -12.56
N GLY A 58 -12.24 12.86 -13.46
CA GLY A 58 -12.05 11.43 -13.41
C GLY A 58 -10.55 11.15 -13.45
N SER A 59 -10.07 10.44 -12.47
CA SER A 59 -8.75 9.84 -12.50
C SER A 59 -8.52 9.22 -13.88
N PRO A 60 -7.35 9.40 -14.51
CA PRO A 60 -7.06 8.71 -15.74
C PRO A 60 -7.22 7.21 -15.46
N ARG A 61 -8.10 6.56 -16.21
CA ARG A 61 -8.19 5.10 -16.24
C ARG A 61 -6.79 4.60 -16.58
N GLY A 62 -6.04 4.21 -15.55
CA GLY A 62 -4.86 3.41 -15.76
C GLY A 62 -5.29 2.25 -16.65
N ALA A 63 -4.50 1.94 -17.68
CA ALA A 63 -4.68 0.77 -18.50
C ALA A 63 -4.51 -0.46 -17.59
N ALA A 64 -5.54 -0.76 -16.79
CA ALA A 64 -5.73 -2.06 -16.23
C ALA A 64 -5.72 -2.99 -17.41
N SER A 65 -4.75 -3.90 -17.49
CA SER A 65 -4.79 -5.04 -18.39
C SER A 65 -6.23 -5.53 -18.31
N ALA A 66 -6.93 -5.61 -19.45
CA ALA A 66 -8.32 -6.05 -19.52
C ALA A 66 -8.44 -7.29 -18.64
N GLY A 67 -9.04 -7.16 -17.48
CA GLY A 67 -9.18 -8.22 -16.48
C GLY A 67 -9.81 -9.42 -17.17
N GLU A 68 -9.54 -10.62 -16.69
CA GLU A 68 -10.06 -11.85 -17.30
C GLU A 68 -11.59 -11.86 -17.38
N GLY A 69 -12.31 -10.90 -16.79
CA GLY A 69 -13.75 -10.76 -16.81
C GLY A 69 -14.30 -9.77 -15.77
N ILE A 70 -15.60 -9.76 -15.62
CA ILE A 70 -16.37 -8.98 -14.65
C ILE A 70 -16.95 -9.96 -13.62
N VAL A 71 -16.87 -9.64 -12.35
CA VAL A 71 -17.51 -10.43 -11.29
C VAL A 71 -18.97 -9.98 -11.16
N ALA A 72 -19.88 -10.95 -11.22
CA ALA A 72 -21.31 -10.70 -11.24
C ALA A 72 -22.09 -11.74 -10.44
N VAL A 73 -23.26 -11.34 -9.95
CA VAL A 73 -24.25 -12.26 -9.37
C VAL A 73 -25.22 -12.67 -10.46
N VAL A 74 -25.51 -13.96 -10.53
CA VAL A 74 -26.47 -14.51 -11.50
C VAL A 74 -27.89 -14.35 -10.98
N ASP A 75 -28.75 -13.69 -11.76
CA ASP A 75 -30.18 -13.58 -11.51
C ASP A 75 -30.99 -14.25 -12.63
N LYS A 76 -32.20 -14.66 -12.34
CA LYS A 76 -33.14 -15.24 -13.33
C LYS A 76 -34.21 -14.22 -13.72
N ARG A 77 -34.25 -13.83 -14.99
CA ARG A 77 -35.28 -12.94 -15.55
C ARG A 77 -36.04 -13.64 -16.67
N GLY A 78 -37.21 -14.10 -16.31
CA GLY A 78 -38.03 -14.93 -17.22
C GLY A 78 -37.30 -16.22 -17.59
N ARG A 79 -36.99 -16.41 -18.90
CA ARG A 79 -36.23 -17.57 -19.41
C ARG A 79 -34.71 -17.38 -19.49
N PHE A 80 -34.22 -16.18 -19.16
CA PHE A 80 -32.81 -15.84 -19.29
C PHE A 80 -32.13 -15.80 -17.93
N LEU A 81 -30.85 -16.19 -17.89
CA LEU A 81 -29.95 -15.87 -16.80
C LEU A 81 -29.26 -14.55 -17.14
N VAL A 82 -29.15 -13.69 -16.14
CA VAL A 82 -28.58 -12.35 -16.25
C VAL A 82 -27.48 -12.23 -15.22
N ALA A 83 -26.30 -11.77 -15.64
CA ALA A 83 -25.19 -11.44 -14.76
C ALA A 83 -25.28 -9.96 -14.37
N GLU A 84 -25.46 -9.68 -13.10
CA GLU A 84 -25.46 -8.33 -12.54
C GLU A 84 -24.08 -8.02 -11.94
N PRO A 85 -23.30 -7.05 -12.48
CA PRO A 85 -21.99 -6.71 -11.97
C PRO A 85 -22.01 -6.35 -10.48
N LEU A 86 -21.10 -6.91 -9.70
CA LEU A 86 -21.08 -6.71 -8.25
C LEU A 86 -20.30 -5.45 -7.84
N PHE A 87 -19.09 -5.26 -8.32
CA PHE A 87 -18.19 -4.19 -7.88
C PHE A 87 -18.19 -2.96 -8.79
N GLU A 88 -18.44 -3.16 -10.08
CA GLU A 88 -18.49 -2.08 -11.06
C GLU A 88 -19.93 -1.59 -11.29
N ARG A 89 -20.07 -0.30 -11.63
CA ARG A 89 -21.34 0.23 -12.15
C ARG A 89 -21.44 -0.15 -13.61
N GLY A 90 -22.27 -1.13 -13.92
CA GLY A 90 -22.49 -1.59 -15.28
C GLY A 90 -23.94 -2.05 -15.50
N GLY A 91 -24.36 -2.10 -16.78
CA GLY A 91 -25.61 -2.70 -17.16
C GLY A 91 -25.61 -4.22 -16.94
N ARG A 92 -26.78 -4.79 -16.69
CA ARG A 92 -26.97 -6.24 -16.63
C ARG A 92 -26.61 -6.88 -17.97
N LEU A 93 -25.92 -8.01 -17.92
CA LEU A 93 -25.46 -8.77 -19.09
C LEU A 93 -26.27 -10.07 -19.19
N VAL A 94 -26.83 -10.38 -20.35
CA VAL A 94 -27.49 -11.66 -20.58
C VAL A 94 -26.41 -12.75 -20.66
N LEU A 95 -26.53 -13.76 -19.79
CA LEU A 95 -25.57 -14.85 -19.76
C LEU A 95 -25.86 -15.87 -20.85
N GLU A 96 -24.84 -16.27 -21.62
CA GLU A 96 -24.93 -17.39 -22.55
C GLU A 96 -25.26 -18.68 -21.77
N ARG A 97 -26.00 -19.61 -22.41
CA ARG A 97 -26.38 -20.86 -21.74
C ARG A 97 -25.16 -21.64 -21.29
N ASP A 98 -25.03 -21.82 -20.00
CA ASP A 98 -24.00 -22.66 -19.36
C ASP A 98 -24.61 -23.33 -18.13
N SER A 99 -24.53 -24.66 -18.07
CA SER A 99 -25.11 -25.46 -16.97
C SER A 99 -24.39 -25.28 -15.62
N ARG A 100 -23.23 -24.65 -15.63
CA ARG A 100 -22.44 -24.38 -14.42
C ARG A 100 -22.92 -23.15 -13.66
N ALA A 101 -23.70 -22.25 -14.29
CA ALA A 101 -24.23 -21.05 -13.67
C ALA A 101 -25.66 -21.27 -13.19
N LYS A 102 -25.93 -20.99 -11.94
CA LYS A 102 -27.25 -21.06 -11.30
C LYS A 102 -27.65 -19.68 -10.76
N PRO A 103 -28.96 -19.39 -10.67
CA PRO A 103 -29.42 -18.18 -9.97
C PRO A 103 -28.86 -18.13 -8.55
N GLY A 104 -28.37 -16.97 -8.12
CA GLY A 104 -27.74 -16.77 -6.83
C GLY A 104 -26.23 -17.04 -6.79
N ASP A 105 -25.63 -17.59 -7.84
CA ASP A 105 -24.20 -17.83 -7.88
C ASP A 105 -23.41 -16.52 -8.12
N LEU A 106 -22.24 -16.42 -7.48
CA LEU A 106 -21.21 -15.46 -7.79
C LEU A 106 -20.30 -16.03 -8.90
N VAL A 107 -20.15 -15.31 -10.00
CA VAL A 107 -19.47 -15.80 -11.19
C VAL A 107 -18.52 -14.78 -11.79
N LEU A 108 -17.48 -15.26 -12.46
CA LEU A 108 -16.64 -14.46 -13.36
C LEU A 108 -17.18 -14.62 -14.79
N VAL A 109 -17.53 -13.51 -15.43
CA VAL A 109 -18.07 -13.47 -16.80
C VAL A 109 -17.22 -12.57 -17.68
N ARG A 110 -17.13 -12.89 -18.97
CA ARG A 110 -16.49 -12.06 -19.97
C ARG A 110 -17.55 -11.49 -20.91
N PRO A 111 -17.65 -10.14 -21.03
CA PRO A 111 -18.56 -9.51 -21.99
C PRO A 111 -18.26 -9.98 -23.41
N SER A 112 -19.31 -10.23 -24.20
CA SER A 112 -19.18 -10.62 -25.60
C SER A 112 -18.87 -9.40 -26.46
N SER A 113 -17.79 -9.48 -27.24
CA SER A 113 -17.43 -8.43 -28.20
C SER A 113 -18.35 -8.34 -29.41
N ARG A 114 -19.15 -9.41 -29.67
CA ARG A 114 -20.01 -9.52 -30.87
C ARG A 114 -21.46 -9.11 -30.66
N SER A 115 -21.94 -9.15 -29.43
CA SER A 115 -23.32 -8.78 -29.09
C SER A 115 -23.32 -7.96 -27.82
N GLY A 116 -23.58 -6.66 -27.93
CA GLY A 116 -23.71 -5.77 -26.78
C GLY A 116 -24.77 -6.32 -25.79
N GLY A 117 -24.46 -6.28 -24.49
CA GLY A 117 -25.34 -6.76 -23.44
C GLY A 117 -25.34 -8.27 -23.17
N HIS A 118 -24.45 -9.05 -23.81
CA HIS A 118 -24.25 -10.47 -23.52
C HIS A 118 -22.92 -10.75 -22.87
N ALA A 119 -22.83 -11.83 -22.07
CA ALA A 119 -21.59 -12.30 -21.46
C ALA A 119 -21.51 -13.82 -21.47
N LYS A 120 -20.26 -14.30 -21.50
CA LYS A 120 -19.92 -15.73 -21.42
C LYS A 120 -19.38 -16.03 -20.02
N LEU A 121 -19.83 -17.13 -19.44
CA LEU A 121 -19.28 -17.63 -18.17
C LEU A 121 -17.82 -18.04 -18.37
N VAL A 122 -16.93 -17.48 -17.54
CA VAL A 122 -15.54 -17.91 -17.42
C VAL A 122 -15.44 -19.04 -16.40
N ARG A 123 -15.89 -18.79 -15.16
CA ARG A 123 -16.02 -19.80 -14.11
C ARG A 123 -16.97 -19.35 -13.00
N PRO A 124 -17.60 -20.28 -12.28
CA PRO A 124 -18.20 -19.99 -10.98
C PRO A 124 -17.10 -19.62 -9.97
N ILE A 125 -17.43 -18.73 -9.03
CA ILE A 125 -16.56 -18.33 -7.91
C ILE A 125 -17.10 -18.98 -6.62
N GLY A 126 -18.38 -18.77 -6.31
CA GLY A 126 -19.03 -19.23 -5.11
C GLY A 126 -20.38 -18.53 -4.91
N ARG A 127 -20.61 -18.02 -3.71
CA ARG A 127 -21.88 -17.38 -3.33
C ARG A 127 -21.66 -15.93 -2.82
N PRO A 128 -22.57 -15.00 -3.12
CA PRO A 128 -22.45 -13.61 -2.67
C PRO A 128 -22.75 -13.42 -1.18
N ASP A 129 -23.31 -14.41 -0.48
CA ASP A 129 -23.55 -14.44 0.97
C ASP A 129 -22.38 -15.04 1.77
N VAL A 130 -21.28 -15.43 1.12
CA VAL A 130 -20.07 -15.95 1.74
C VAL A 130 -18.93 -14.96 1.57
N ALA A 131 -18.43 -14.40 2.66
CA ALA A 131 -17.40 -13.35 2.64
C ALA A 131 -16.13 -13.77 1.88
N SER A 132 -15.62 -14.98 2.11
CA SER A 132 -14.42 -15.48 1.43
C SER A 132 -14.60 -15.61 -0.09
N ASP A 133 -15.80 -15.91 -0.58
CA ASP A 133 -16.09 -16.01 -2.01
C ASP A 133 -16.17 -14.62 -2.64
N VAL A 134 -16.74 -13.65 -1.92
CA VAL A 134 -16.82 -12.25 -2.36
C VAL A 134 -15.41 -11.64 -2.42
N LEU A 135 -14.55 -11.90 -1.43
CA LEU A 135 -13.16 -11.45 -1.43
C LEU A 135 -12.34 -12.08 -2.58
N GLU A 136 -12.54 -13.37 -2.89
CA GLU A 136 -11.98 -14.00 -4.09
C GLU A 136 -12.49 -13.29 -5.36
N GLY A 137 -13.78 -13.00 -5.41
CA GLY A 137 -14.40 -12.25 -6.49
C GLY A 137 -13.77 -10.86 -6.66
N LEU A 138 -13.59 -10.12 -5.56
CA LEU A 138 -12.95 -8.79 -5.57
C LEU A 138 -11.54 -8.85 -6.18
N MET A 139 -10.72 -9.79 -5.75
CA MET A 139 -9.37 -9.97 -6.28
C MET A 139 -9.37 -10.24 -7.79
N LEU A 140 -10.28 -11.09 -8.27
CA LEU A 140 -10.43 -11.40 -9.70
C LEU A 140 -10.93 -10.20 -10.51
N ASP A 141 -11.89 -9.44 -9.97
CA ASP A 141 -12.44 -8.22 -10.60
C ASP A 141 -11.36 -7.16 -10.77
N ARG A 142 -10.45 -7.07 -9.81
CA ARG A 142 -9.28 -6.17 -9.84
C ARG A 142 -8.11 -6.69 -10.66
N GLY A 143 -8.27 -7.84 -11.33
CA GLY A 143 -7.28 -8.41 -12.24
C GLY A 143 -6.09 -9.07 -11.53
N LEU A 144 -6.21 -9.39 -10.25
CA LEU A 144 -5.19 -10.16 -9.55
C LEU A 144 -5.18 -11.60 -10.07
N ARG A 145 -3.99 -12.07 -10.46
CA ARG A 145 -3.79 -13.44 -10.95
C ARG A 145 -3.53 -14.36 -9.78
N ARG A 146 -4.53 -15.19 -9.44
CA ARG A 146 -4.49 -16.11 -8.30
C ARG A 146 -3.51 -17.28 -8.44
N ARG A 147 -2.84 -17.41 -9.58
CA ARG A 147 -1.87 -18.46 -9.84
C ARG A 147 -0.72 -17.91 -10.65
N PHE A 148 0.45 -18.43 -10.40
CA PHE A 148 1.60 -18.19 -11.26
C PHE A 148 1.49 -19.02 -12.56
N ASP A 149 2.18 -18.57 -13.61
CA ASP A 149 2.37 -19.40 -14.78
C ASP A 149 3.13 -20.68 -14.38
N PRO A 150 2.74 -21.86 -14.87
CA PRO A 150 3.45 -23.09 -14.56
C PRO A 150 4.95 -23.07 -14.87
N ALA A 151 5.41 -22.23 -15.80
CA ALA A 151 6.84 -22.08 -16.08
C ALA A 151 7.54 -21.29 -14.96
N VAL A 152 6.89 -20.26 -14.39
CA VAL A 152 7.37 -19.49 -13.25
C VAL A 152 7.45 -20.39 -12.01
N ASP A 153 6.41 -21.18 -11.74
CA ASP A 153 6.39 -22.12 -10.61
C ASP A 153 7.50 -23.18 -10.72
N ARG A 154 7.76 -23.70 -11.93
CA ARG A 154 8.86 -24.65 -12.14
C ARG A 154 10.22 -24.01 -11.92
N GLU A 155 10.42 -22.78 -12.39
CA GLU A 155 11.68 -22.05 -12.17
C GLU A 155 11.90 -21.77 -10.68
N ALA A 156 10.87 -21.33 -9.95
CA ALA A 156 10.94 -21.10 -8.52
C ALA A 156 11.29 -22.36 -7.72
N LYS A 157 10.65 -23.49 -8.03
CA LYS A 157 10.97 -24.79 -7.40
C LYS A 157 12.40 -25.23 -7.70
N ARG A 158 12.86 -25.03 -8.94
CA ARG A 158 14.25 -25.34 -9.31
C ARG A 158 15.24 -24.43 -8.57
N ALA A 159 14.94 -23.13 -8.44
CA ALA A 159 15.78 -22.21 -7.67
C ALA A 159 15.87 -22.64 -6.20
N ARG A 160 14.74 -23.01 -5.58
CA ARG A 160 14.73 -23.59 -4.22
C ARG A 160 15.61 -24.83 -4.12
N ASP A 161 15.43 -25.79 -5.02
CA ASP A 161 16.11 -27.10 -4.99
C ASP A 161 17.62 -26.98 -5.26
N CYS A 162 18.04 -25.99 -6.04
CA CYS A 162 19.46 -25.69 -6.33
C CYS A 162 20.12 -24.88 -5.21
N GLY A 163 19.35 -24.22 -4.36
CA GLY A 163 19.90 -23.27 -3.36
C GLY A 163 20.29 -21.93 -3.95
N PRO A 164 20.91 -21.04 -3.14
CA PRO A 164 21.26 -19.70 -3.57
C PRO A 164 22.30 -19.71 -4.71
N SER A 165 22.04 -18.97 -5.77
CA SER A 165 22.83 -18.98 -7.03
C SER A 165 24.08 -18.10 -7.02
N SER A 166 24.33 -17.33 -5.96
CA SER A 166 25.48 -16.43 -5.87
C SER A 166 26.72 -17.16 -5.36
N ASP A 167 27.81 -17.08 -6.12
CA ASP A 167 29.13 -17.61 -5.72
C ASP A 167 29.88 -16.66 -4.76
N ALA A 168 29.32 -15.51 -4.43
CA ALA A 168 29.94 -14.56 -3.50
C ALA A 168 30.03 -15.16 -2.09
N PRO A 169 31.17 -14.94 -1.38
CA PRO A 169 31.34 -15.46 -0.05
C PRO A 169 30.27 -14.91 0.91
N ARG A 170 29.77 -15.78 1.76
CA ARG A 170 28.83 -15.44 2.84
C ARG A 170 29.54 -15.52 4.17
N GLN A 171 29.32 -14.52 5.02
CA GLN A 171 29.76 -14.59 6.40
C GLN A 171 28.90 -15.59 7.15
N ASP A 172 29.53 -16.56 7.83
CA ASP A 172 28.81 -17.50 8.70
C ASP A 172 28.46 -16.80 10.01
N LEU A 173 27.16 -16.68 10.27
CA LEU A 173 26.58 -16.11 11.48
C LEU A 173 25.58 -17.10 12.13
N THR A 174 25.74 -18.41 11.86
CA THR A 174 24.83 -19.45 12.36
C THR A 174 24.88 -19.65 13.87
N ASP A 175 25.98 -19.25 14.50
CA ASP A 175 26.17 -19.29 15.95
C ASP A 175 25.75 -18.00 16.67
N LEU A 176 25.39 -16.94 15.91
CA LEU A 176 24.92 -15.69 16.49
C LEU A 176 23.46 -15.82 16.90
N PRO A 177 23.11 -15.58 18.18
CA PRO A 177 21.71 -15.63 18.61
C PRO A 177 20.82 -14.72 17.78
N THR A 178 19.85 -15.32 17.10
CA THR A 178 19.01 -14.64 16.11
C THR A 178 17.54 -15.01 16.31
N PHE A 179 16.63 -14.07 16.16
CA PHE A 179 15.19 -14.29 16.26
C PHE A 179 14.41 -13.46 15.24
N THR A 180 13.21 -13.91 14.89
CA THR A 180 12.22 -13.12 14.14
C THR A 180 11.07 -12.71 15.06
N ILE A 181 10.40 -11.57 14.76
CA ILE A 181 9.16 -11.12 15.43
C ILE A 181 8.13 -10.83 14.34
N ASP A 182 7.08 -11.66 14.27
CA ASP A 182 6.10 -11.63 13.19
C ASP A 182 4.69 -11.92 13.70
N PRO A 183 3.63 -11.53 12.93
CA PRO A 183 2.28 -12.00 13.20
C PRO A 183 2.20 -13.53 13.20
N VAL A 184 1.36 -14.11 14.05
CA VAL A 184 1.21 -15.57 14.17
C VAL A 184 0.84 -16.23 12.83
N SER A 185 0.13 -15.52 11.97
CA SER A 185 -0.31 -15.97 10.64
C SER A 185 0.76 -15.92 9.56
N ALA A 186 1.86 -15.18 9.75
CA ALA A 186 2.93 -15.00 8.77
C ALA A 186 3.67 -16.31 8.47
N ARG A 187 4.13 -16.44 7.21
CA ARG A 187 4.94 -17.58 6.73
C ARG A 187 6.17 -17.13 5.94
N ASP A 188 6.19 -15.89 5.54
CA ASP A 188 7.18 -15.21 4.70
C ASP A 188 8.00 -14.26 5.58
N PHE A 189 8.93 -14.83 6.37
CA PHE A 189 9.78 -14.06 7.29
C PHE A 189 10.87 -13.36 6.49
N ASP A 190 10.67 -12.07 6.23
CA ASP A 190 11.62 -11.22 5.50
C ASP A 190 12.84 -10.86 6.36
N ASP A 191 12.67 -10.65 7.68
CA ASP A 191 13.68 -10.10 8.57
C ASP A 191 13.87 -10.90 9.85
N ALA A 192 15.10 -10.86 10.36
CA ALA A 192 15.52 -11.40 11.64
C ALA A 192 16.52 -10.45 12.31
N ILE A 193 16.57 -10.50 13.63
CA ILE A 193 17.37 -9.59 14.45
C ILE A 193 18.36 -10.36 15.32
N SER A 194 19.58 -9.83 15.40
CA SER A 194 20.55 -10.16 16.43
C SER A 194 21.06 -8.89 17.09
N ALA A 195 21.40 -8.98 18.37
CA ALA A 195 21.92 -7.83 19.11
C ALA A 195 22.95 -8.25 20.15
N GLN A 196 23.95 -7.40 20.38
CA GLN A 196 25.01 -7.61 21.36
C GLN A 196 25.51 -6.28 21.93
N ALA A 197 25.71 -6.20 23.24
CA ALA A 197 26.39 -5.10 23.86
C ALA A 197 27.88 -5.10 23.49
N LEU A 198 28.46 -3.91 23.22
CA LEU A 198 29.88 -3.75 22.89
C LEU A 198 30.73 -3.50 24.14
N GLU A 199 31.96 -4.03 24.17
CA GLU A 199 32.88 -3.91 25.31
C GLU A 199 33.28 -2.46 25.65
N GLY A 200 33.14 -1.52 24.73
CA GLY A 200 33.40 -0.10 24.94
C GLY A 200 32.17 0.75 25.27
N GLY A 201 31.03 0.13 25.49
CA GLY A 201 29.73 0.79 25.52
C GLY A 201 29.07 0.84 24.13
N GLY A 202 27.75 1.06 24.11
CA GLY A 202 26.95 0.97 22.90
C GLY A 202 26.47 -0.45 22.60
N THR A 203 25.76 -0.58 21.50
CA THR A 203 25.10 -1.85 21.11
C THR A 203 25.31 -2.11 19.63
N ARG A 204 25.68 -3.32 19.27
CA ARG A 204 25.67 -3.80 17.88
C ARG A 204 24.36 -4.50 17.57
N ILE A 205 23.74 -4.08 16.50
CA ILE A 205 22.51 -4.69 15.95
C ILE A 205 22.84 -5.26 14.58
N TRP A 206 22.39 -6.47 14.32
CA TRP A 206 22.35 -7.05 12.99
C TRP A 206 20.91 -7.16 12.54
N VAL A 207 20.61 -6.54 11.41
CA VAL A 207 19.35 -6.70 10.69
C VAL A 207 19.63 -7.63 9.52
N HIS A 208 19.08 -8.84 9.60
CA HIS A 208 19.23 -9.88 8.59
C HIS A 208 18.00 -9.90 7.72
N ILE A 209 18.14 -9.69 6.41
CA ILE A 209 17.05 -9.70 5.45
C ILE A 209 17.22 -10.87 4.49
N ALA A 210 16.13 -11.57 4.20
CA ALA A 210 16.09 -12.69 3.27
C ALA A 210 16.79 -12.35 1.94
N ASP A 211 17.80 -13.12 1.54
CA ASP A 211 18.55 -12.88 0.30
C ASP A 211 17.79 -13.42 -0.93
N VAL A 212 16.68 -12.76 -1.27
CA VAL A 212 15.85 -13.11 -2.43
C VAL A 212 16.65 -13.00 -3.72
N SER A 213 17.62 -12.07 -3.81
CA SER A 213 18.43 -11.86 -5.00
C SER A 213 19.24 -13.11 -5.39
N ALA A 214 19.62 -13.93 -4.41
CA ALA A 214 20.35 -15.17 -4.65
C ALA A 214 19.51 -16.28 -5.29
N TYR A 215 18.18 -16.19 -5.21
CA TYR A 215 17.24 -17.14 -5.80
C TYR A 215 16.54 -16.62 -7.06
N VAL A 216 16.49 -15.29 -7.22
CA VAL A 216 15.76 -14.60 -8.30
C VAL A 216 16.75 -13.76 -9.12
N PRO A 217 17.48 -14.38 -10.08
CA PRO A 217 18.40 -13.64 -10.94
C PRO A 217 17.67 -12.60 -11.81
N PRO A 218 18.28 -11.44 -12.10
CA PRO A 218 17.71 -10.42 -12.96
C PRO A 218 17.30 -11.00 -14.34
N GLY A 219 16.09 -10.67 -14.79
CA GLY A 219 15.54 -11.11 -16.08
C GLY A 219 15.07 -12.56 -16.16
N SER A 220 15.10 -13.33 -15.07
CA SER A 220 14.50 -14.66 -14.97
C SER A 220 12.97 -14.61 -15.13
N LEU A 221 12.29 -15.76 -15.26
CA LEU A 221 10.81 -15.78 -15.33
C LEU A 221 10.20 -15.31 -14.02
N VAL A 222 10.78 -15.72 -12.88
CA VAL A 222 10.36 -15.29 -11.55
C VAL A 222 10.56 -13.79 -11.39
N ASP A 223 11.71 -13.25 -11.79
CA ASP A 223 12.00 -11.81 -11.70
C ASP A 223 11.01 -10.96 -12.50
N ARG A 224 10.73 -11.36 -13.76
CA ARG A 224 9.75 -10.64 -14.59
C ARG A 224 8.34 -10.69 -14.01
N GLU A 225 7.94 -11.81 -13.42
CA GLU A 225 6.63 -11.94 -12.77
C GLU A 225 6.58 -11.11 -11.47
N ALA A 226 7.66 -11.12 -10.66
CA ALA A 226 7.79 -10.28 -9.48
C ALA A 226 7.73 -8.78 -9.83
N ALA A 227 8.47 -8.34 -10.84
CA ALA A 227 8.42 -6.96 -11.35
C ALA A 227 7.01 -6.59 -11.84
N ARG A 228 6.31 -7.49 -12.52
CA ARG A 228 4.94 -7.27 -12.99
C ARG A 228 3.95 -7.11 -11.84
N ARG A 229 4.06 -7.92 -10.78
CA ARG A 229 3.24 -7.84 -9.57
C ARG A 229 3.61 -6.65 -8.70
N ALA A 230 4.91 -6.36 -8.62
CA ALA A 230 5.60 -5.32 -7.86
C ALA A 230 5.42 -5.37 -6.35
N THR A 231 4.30 -5.87 -5.84
CA THR A 231 4.03 -6.06 -4.42
C THR A 231 3.08 -7.23 -4.19
N SER A 232 3.18 -7.86 -3.02
CA SER A 232 2.13 -8.74 -2.51
C SER A 232 0.89 -7.93 -2.13
N VAL A 233 -0.29 -8.53 -2.21
CA VAL A 233 -1.57 -7.90 -1.83
C VAL A 233 -2.18 -8.72 -0.70
N TYR A 234 -2.50 -8.07 0.42
CA TYR A 234 -3.02 -8.71 1.63
C TYR A 234 -4.51 -8.36 1.78
N VAL A 235 -5.36 -9.37 1.63
CA VAL A 235 -6.79 -9.21 1.90
C VAL A 235 -7.19 -10.10 3.08
N PRO A 236 -8.25 -9.80 3.82
CA PRO A 236 -8.69 -10.61 4.94
C PRO A 236 -8.71 -12.11 4.62
N GLY A 237 -7.93 -12.90 5.37
CA GLY A 237 -7.81 -14.34 5.22
C GLY A 237 -7.05 -14.85 3.99
N ARG A 238 -6.48 -13.99 3.15
CA ARG A 238 -5.77 -14.40 1.91
C ARG A 238 -4.64 -13.44 1.53
N VAL A 239 -3.62 -14.00 0.86
CA VAL A 239 -2.52 -13.23 0.29
C VAL A 239 -2.41 -13.55 -1.20
N GLU A 240 -2.20 -12.51 -2.02
CA GLU A 240 -1.73 -12.65 -3.39
C GLU A 240 -0.24 -12.34 -3.41
N PRO A 241 0.64 -13.35 -3.39
CA PRO A 241 2.06 -13.14 -3.16
C PRO A 241 2.76 -12.60 -4.41
N MET A 242 3.83 -11.82 -4.21
CA MET A 242 4.71 -11.35 -5.28
C MET A 242 5.55 -12.50 -5.85
N LEU A 243 6.02 -13.39 -5.02
CA LEU A 243 6.83 -14.56 -5.38
C LEU A 243 6.05 -15.87 -5.19
N PRO A 244 6.35 -16.94 -5.98
CA PRO A 244 5.81 -18.26 -5.74
C PRO A 244 6.13 -18.78 -4.32
N GLU A 245 5.21 -19.54 -3.71
CA GLU A 245 5.34 -20.04 -2.33
C GLU A 245 6.60 -20.87 -2.09
N ALA A 246 7.13 -21.56 -3.11
CA ALA A 246 8.40 -22.27 -3.01
C ALA A 246 9.58 -21.36 -2.67
N LEU A 247 9.47 -20.06 -2.94
CA LEU A 247 10.45 -19.05 -2.55
C LEU A 247 9.97 -18.26 -1.34
N SER A 248 8.77 -17.66 -1.41
CA SER A 248 8.30 -16.75 -0.35
C SER A 248 8.14 -17.43 1.01
N ASN A 249 7.59 -18.65 1.06
CA ASN A 249 7.26 -19.33 2.30
C ASN A 249 8.27 -20.43 2.68
N ASP A 250 9.26 -20.69 1.81
CA ASP A 250 10.22 -21.80 1.99
C ASP A 250 11.66 -21.28 1.84
N ALA A 251 12.22 -21.24 0.61
CA ALA A 251 13.65 -21.02 0.39
C ALA A 251 14.17 -19.67 0.91
N CYS A 252 13.39 -18.60 0.75
CA CYS A 252 13.78 -17.25 1.17
C CYS A 252 13.36 -16.94 2.62
N SER A 253 12.27 -17.53 3.13
CA SER A 253 11.76 -17.25 4.46
C SER A 253 12.78 -17.64 5.56
N LEU A 254 13.05 -16.71 6.49
CA LEU A 254 14.00 -16.91 7.59
C LEU A 254 13.40 -17.76 8.71
N VAL A 255 12.91 -18.95 8.35
CA VAL A 255 12.28 -19.90 9.28
C VAL A 255 13.26 -20.36 10.37
N PRO A 256 12.78 -20.60 11.61
CA PRO A 256 13.65 -20.97 12.71
C PRO A 256 14.32 -22.34 12.52
N LEU A 257 15.48 -22.50 13.14
CA LEU A 257 16.29 -23.74 13.22
C LEU A 257 16.78 -24.26 11.87
N GLN A 258 16.78 -23.44 10.83
CA GLN A 258 17.30 -23.76 9.51
C GLN A 258 18.30 -22.70 9.06
N GLU A 259 19.35 -23.14 8.38
CA GLU A 259 20.30 -22.21 7.74
C GLU A 259 19.60 -21.50 6.57
N ARG A 260 19.74 -20.18 6.55
CA ARG A 260 19.13 -19.32 5.52
C ARG A 260 20.13 -18.31 5.00
N ALA A 261 20.05 -18.07 3.69
CA ALA A 261 20.81 -17.01 3.05
C ALA A 261 20.18 -15.65 3.39
N ALA A 262 20.99 -14.75 3.89
CA ALA A 262 20.58 -13.39 4.23
C ALA A 262 21.52 -12.33 3.66
N VAL A 263 21.02 -11.10 3.56
CA VAL A 263 21.80 -9.87 3.42
C VAL A 263 21.75 -9.17 4.77
N THR A 264 22.90 -8.97 5.38
CA THR A 264 23.01 -8.42 6.73
C THR A 264 23.44 -6.97 6.69
N VAL A 265 22.72 -6.15 7.45
CA VAL A 265 23.07 -4.79 7.84
C VAL A 265 23.54 -4.82 9.29
N GLU A 266 24.83 -4.64 9.53
CA GLU A 266 25.44 -4.59 10.86
C GLU A 266 25.66 -3.13 11.25
N LEU A 267 25.08 -2.73 12.38
CA LEU A 267 25.05 -1.35 12.86
C LEU A 267 25.57 -1.28 14.30
N ASP A 268 26.61 -0.44 14.54
CA ASP A 268 27.03 -0.10 15.89
C ASP A 268 26.34 1.19 16.32
N PHE A 269 25.69 1.15 17.46
CA PHE A 269 24.95 2.26 18.04
C PHE A 269 25.63 2.81 19.30
N ASP A 270 25.67 4.15 19.40
CA ASP A 270 25.87 4.88 20.65
C ASP A 270 24.56 5.65 20.94
N GLY A 271 23.74 5.12 21.86
CA GLY A 271 22.36 5.54 22.03
C GLY A 271 21.57 5.40 20.73
N ALA A 272 21.06 6.50 20.18
CA ALA A 272 20.32 6.53 18.92
C ALA A 272 21.20 6.80 17.69
N GLN A 273 22.51 7.02 17.85
CA GLN A 273 23.41 7.37 16.75
C GLN A 273 24.10 6.13 16.19
N VAL A 274 23.98 5.91 14.87
CA VAL A 274 24.78 4.90 14.17
C VAL A 274 26.22 5.43 14.02
N THR A 275 27.18 4.73 14.62
CA THR A 275 28.61 5.07 14.58
C THR A 275 29.36 4.28 13.50
N ARG A 276 28.86 3.09 13.14
CA ARG A 276 29.41 2.23 12.10
C ARG A 276 28.30 1.46 11.41
N ALA A 277 28.40 1.29 10.09
CA ALA A 277 27.52 0.43 9.30
C ALA A 277 28.33 -0.48 8.38
N GLN A 278 27.96 -1.76 8.33
CA GLN A 278 28.55 -2.74 7.40
C GLN A 278 27.42 -3.52 6.70
N PHE A 279 27.72 -3.98 5.47
CA PHE A 279 26.74 -4.65 4.62
C PHE A 279 27.42 -5.82 3.92
N TYR A 280 26.85 -6.99 4.03
CA TYR A 280 27.42 -8.21 3.45
C TYR A 280 26.38 -9.31 3.31
N ARG A 281 26.67 -10.34 2.50
CA ARG A 281 25.91 -11.58 2.48
C ARG A 281 26.30 -12.43 3.68
N SER A 282 25.32 -13.09 4.28
CA SER A 282 25.52 -14.00 5.41
C SER A 282 24.72 -15.29 5.24
N THR A 283 25.12 -16.29 6.02
CA THR A 283 24.30 -17.44 6.37
C THR A 283 23.94 -17.31 7.85
N ILE A 284 22.65 -17.35 8.15
CA ILE A 284 22.13 -17.26 9.51
C ILE A 284 21.30 -18.49 9.84
N ARG A 285 21.07 -18.71 11.14
CA ARG A 285 20.12 -19.66 11.66
C ARG A 285 19.32 -19.00 12.78
N SER A 286 18.05 -18.69 12.52
CA SER A 286 17.16 -18.13 13.54
C SER A 286 16.90 -19.17 14.64
N ASP A 287 17.10 -18.80 15.91
CA ASP A 287 16.85 -19.67 17.07
C ASP A 287 15.38 -19.73 17.44
N ALA A 288 14.64 -18.65 17.22
CA ALA A 288 13.25 -18.55 17.61
C ALA A 288 12.44 -17.69 16.65
N ARG A 289 11.18 -18.09 16.44
CA ARG A 289 10.14 -17.25 15.88
C ARG A 289 9.27 -16.76 17.04
N LEU A 290 9.26 -15.46 17.28
CA LEU A 290 8.46 -14.80 18.29
C LEU A 290 7.21 -14.18 17.65
N GLY A 291 6.12 -14.15 18.39
CA GLY A 291 4.94 -13.36 18.03
C GLY A 291 4.96 -12.00 18.74
N TYR A 292 4.39 -10.96 18.12
CA TYR A 292 4.27 -9.64 18.75
C TYR A 292 3.64 -9.71 20.14
N GLU A 293 2.52 -10.40 20.30
CA GLU A 293 1.84 -10.59 21.59
C GLU A 293 2.74 -11.25 22.65
N GLN A 294 3.61 -12.19 22.25
CA GLN A 294 4.55 -12.84 23.15
C GLN A 294 5.60 -11.84 23.63
N VAL A 295 6.17 -11.07 22.70
CA VAL A 295 7.20 -10.08 23.03
C VAL A 295 6.63 -8.99 23.94
N ASP A 296 5.38 -8.56 23.71
CA ASP A 296 4.69 -7.59 24.57
C ASP A 296 4.48 -8.12 25.99
N ARG A 297 4.11 -9.40 26.16
CA ARG A 297 4.05 -10.02 27.50
C ARG A 297 5.41 -10.09 28.18
N VAL A 298 6.49 -10.32 27.41
CA VAL A 298 7.86 -10.26 27.94
C VAL A 298 8.19 -8.82 28.39
N PHE A 299 7.83 -7.82 27.60
CA PHE A 299 8.07 -6.41 27.93
C PHE A 299 7.26 -5.91 29.13
N ALA A 300 6.05 -6.44 29.31
CA ALA A 300 5.21 -6.20 30.47
C ALA A 300 5.66 -6.98 31.74
N GLY A 301 6.62 -7.92 31.60
CA GLY A 301 7.08 -8.77 32.70
C GLY A 301 6.14 -9.93 33.06
N GLU A 302 5.17 -10.22 32.20
CA GLU A 302 4.19 -11.31 32.35
C GLU A 302 4.76 -12.67 31.87
N GLU A 303 5.73 -12.62 30.96
CA GLU A 303 6.43 -13.80 30.44
C GLU A 303 7.95 -13.59 30.56
N GLN A 304 8.69 -14.66 30.83
CA GLN A 304 10.16 -14.59 30.87
C GLN A 304 10.74 -14.86 29.50
N ALA A 305 11.62 -13.96 29.04
CA ALA A 305 12.43 -14.20 27.85
C ALA A 305 13.33 -15.43 28.05
N GLN A 306 13.51 -16.20 26.98
CA GLN A 306 14.29 -17.44 26.99
C GLN A 306 15.65 -17.25 26.31
N GLU A 307 16.65 -18.02 26.74
CA GLU A 307 17.91 -18.11 26.01
C GLU A 307 17.75 -18.94 24.72
N PRO A 308 18.45 -18.58 23.64
CA PRO A 308 19.56 -17.59 23.58
C PRO A 308 19.13 -16.16 23.21
N TRP A 309 17.83 -15.89 23.00
CA TRP A 309 17.34 -14.59 22.48
C TRP A 309 17.03 -13.53 23.57
N ALA A 310 17.01 -13.90 24.86
CA ALA A 310 16.65 -12.98 25.94
C ALA A 310 17.56 -11.75 26.01
N GLY A 311 18.88 -11.95 26.04
CA GLY A 311 19.86 -10.86 26.03
C GLY A 311 19.79 -9.99 24.77
N PRO A 312 19.81 -10.57 23.56
CA PRO A 312 19.61 -9.86 22.30
C PRO A 312 18.33 -9.06 22.23
N LEU A 313 17.19 -9.58 22.66
CA LEU A 313 15.92 -8.85 22.67
C LEU A 313 15.96 -7.62 23.59
N ALA A 314 16.55 -7.76 24.78
CA ALA A 314 16.69 -6.62 25.72
C ALA A 314 17.61 -5.53 25.15
N ALA A 315 18.70 -5.91 24.48
CA ALA A 315 19.61 -4.97 23.83
C ALA A 315 18.94 -4.26 22.64
N ALA A 316 18.18 -4.98 21.81
CA ALA A 316 17.42 -4.42 20.71
C ALA A 316 16.33 -3.45 21.20
N ARG A 317 15.61 -3.78 22.29
CA ARG A 317 14.61 -2.91 22.94
C ARG A 317 15.23 -1.57 23.36
N ALA A 318 16.40 -1.59 23.98
CA ALA A 318 17.07 -0.37 24.43
C ALA A 318 17.46 0.55 23.26
N VAL A 319 17.94 -0.02 22.13
CA VAL A 319 18.26 0.76 20.93
C VAL A 319 17.00 1.32 20.30
N ALA A 320 15.93 0.52 20.18
CA ALA A 320 14.66 0.95 19.60
C ALA A 320 14.04 2.11 20.39
N ALA A 321 14.05 2.05 21.73
CA ALA A 321 13.59 3.14 22.60
C ALA A 321 14.38 4.43 22.37
N ALA A 322 15.71 4.35 22.23
CA ALA A 322 16.53 5.53 21.93
C ALA A 322 16.25 6.12 20.53
N LEU A 323 15.99 5.25 19.53
CA LEU A 323 15.59 5.66 18.17
C LEU A 323 14.21 6.33 18.18
N HIS A 324 13.25 5.80 18.93
CA HIS A 324 11.91 6.37 19.11
C HIS A 324 12.01 7.79 19.71
N GLU A 325 12.73 7.97 20.82
CA GLU A 325 12.94 9.29 21.42
C GLU A 325 13.62 10.29 20.45
N ARG A 326 14.57 9.83 19.63
CA ARG A 326 15.20 10.68 18.59
C ARG A 326 14.15 11.15 17.58
N ARG A 327 13.26 10.25 17.10
CA ARG A 327 12.21 10.58 16.13
C ARG A 327 11.20 11.57 16.70
N LEU A 328 10.77 11.40 17.95
CA LEU A 328 9.90 12.35 18.64
C LEU A 328 10.50 13.76 18.65
N ARG A 329 11.79 13.88 18.96
CA ARG A 329 12.50 15.16 18.93
C ARG A 329 12.63 15.78 17.54
N GLN A 330 12.64 14.98 16.47
CA GLN A 330 12.76 15.43 15.09
C GLN A 330 11.42 15.79 14.45
N SER A 331 10.32 15.84 15.20
CA SER A 331 8.97 16.15 14.72
C SER A 331 8.48 15.20 13.63
N ALA A 332 8.86 13.92 13.68
CA ALA A 332 8.20 12.89 12.90
C ALA A 332 6.70 12.90 13.22
N LEU A 333 5.86 12.80 12.20
CA LEU A 333 4.42 12.74 12.40
C LEU A 333 4.06 11.36 12.93
N GLU A 334 3.67 11.29 14.20
CA GLU A 334 3.04 10.08 14.74
C GLU A 334 1.57 10.10 14.39
N LEU A 335 1.19 9.21 13.49
CA LEU A 335 -0.18 9.03 13.07
C LEU A 335 -0.54 7.57 13.34
N GLU A 336 -1.12 7.33 14.50
CA GLU A 336 -1.65 6.02 14.86
C GLU A 336 -2.82 5.69 13.95
N THR A 337 -2.67 4.67 13.12
CA THR A 337 -3.76 4.06 12.36
C THR A 337 -3.88 2.60 12.79
N SER A 338 -5.03 2.23 13.35
CA SER A 338 -5.33 0.84 13.67
C SER A 338 -5.83 0.13 12.42
N GLU A 339 -5.18 -0.97 12.04
CA GLU A 339 -5.66 -1.86 10.98
C GLU A 339 -6.47 -3.01 11.60
N PRO A 340 -7.57 -3.45 10.99
CA PRO A 340 -8.37 -4.55 11.52
C PRO A 340 -7.76 -5.90 11.15
N GLU A 341 -7.66 -6.81 12.09
CA GLU A 341 -7.42 -8.24 11.83
C GLU A 341 -8.73 -9.01 11.84
N PHE A 342 -8.99 -9.78 10.78
CA PHE A 342 -10.21 -10.58 10.63
C PHE A 342 -9.93 -12.07 10.79
N ARG A 343 -10.79 -12.75 11.53
CA ARG A 343 -10.81 -14.21 11.62
C ARG A 343 -12.00 -14.78 10.86
N PHE A 344 -11.77 -15.87 10.14
CA PHE A 344 -12.79 -16.58 9.37
C PHE A 344 -13.09 -17.92 10.00
N ASP A 345 -14.36 -18.31 9.95
CA ASP A 345 -14.78 -19.66 10.28
C ASP A 345 -14.50 -20.66 9.14
N ARG A 346 -14.77 -21.94 9.36
CA ARG A 346 -14.58 -22.99 8.34
C ARG A 346 -15.50 -22.85 7.13
N GLY A 347 -16.60 -22.10 7.26
CA GLY A 347 -17.55 -21.80 6.20
C GLY A 347 -17.14 -20.61 5.33
N GLY A 348 -16.08 -19.89 5.68
CA GLY A 348 -15.63 -18.70 4.96
C GLY A 348 -16.38 -17.43 5.37
N HIS A 349 -17.10 -17.42 6.47
CA HIS A 349 -17.75 -16.25 7.04
C HIS A 349 -16.82 -15.54 8.01
N VAL A 350 -16.91 -14.22 8.10
CA VAL A 350 -16.16 -13.43 9.08
C VAL A 350 -16.71 -13.73 10.48
N ALA A 351 -15.84 -14.25 11.35
CA ALA A 351 -16.21 -14.64 12.71
C ALA A 351 -15.95 -13.53 13.72
N GLU A 352 -14.85 -12.77 13.55
CA GLU A 352 -14.39 -11.78 14.50
C GLU A 352 -13.51 -10.74 13.79
N SER A 353 -13.52 -9.51 14.30
CA SER A 353 -12.54 -8.47 13.96
C SER A 353 -11.87 -7.98 15.24
N ARG A 354 -10.56 -7.81 15.21
CA ARG A 354 -9.81 -7.20 16.31
C ARG A 354 -9.03 -6.01 15.76
N PRO A 355 -8.96 -4.90 16.49
CA PRO A 355 -8.02 -3.85 16.13
C PRO A 355 -6.60 -4.39 16.33
N SER A 356 -5.74 -4.22 15.33
CA SER A 356 -4.29 -4.43 15.50
C SER A 356 -3.72 -3.17 16.11
N GLU A 357 -3.37 -3.23 17.38
CA GLU A 357 -2.73 -2.13 18.09
C GLU A 357 -1.23 -2.12 17.76
N GLN A 358 -0.68 -0.94 17.48
CA GLN A 358 0.77 -0.78 17.44
C GLN A 358 1.31 -0.78 18.88
N THR A 359 2.01 -1.86 19.22
CA THR A 359 2.58 -2.08 20.54
C THR A 359 4.09 -1.82 20.53
N GLU A 360 4.73 -1.82 21.70
CA GLU A 360 6.18 -1.63 21.83
C GLU A 360 7.00 -2.63 21.00
N SER A 361 6.49 -3.87 20.84
CA SER A 361 7.15 -4.88 20.01
C SER A 361 7.10 -4.55 18.50
N HIS A 362 6.02 -3.93 18.03
CA HIS A 362 5.91 -3.42 16.65
C HIS A 362 6.85 -2.25 16.43
N GLU A 363 6.91 -1.31 17.37
CA GLU A 363 7.81 -0.15 17.31
C GLU A 363 9.28 -0.56 17.31
N LEU A 364 9.64 -1.62 18.06
CA LEU A 364 10.98 -2.16 18.07
C LEU A 364 11.43 -2.54 16.65
N ILE A 365 10.64 -3.37 15.97
CA ILE A 365 10.94 -3.82 14.61
C ILE A 365 10.94 -2.63 13.65
N GLU A 366 9.92 -1.77 13.71
CA GLU A 366 9.83 -0.59 12.86
C GLU A 366 11.10 0.27 12.94
N HIS A 367 11.55 0.61 14.15
CA HIS A 367 12.70 1.50 14.34
C HIS A 367 14.00 0.88 13.83
N LEU A 368 14.23 -0.41 14.05
CA LEU A 368 15.40 -1.10 13.53
C LEU A 368 15.38 -1.22 12.01
N MET A 369 14.21 -1.51 11.41
CA MET A 369 14.04 -1.55 9.96
C MET A 369 14.24 -0.17 9.33
N ILE A 370 13.73 0.90 9.94
CA ILE A 370 13.96 2.27 9.47
C ILE A 370 15.45 2.60 9.50
N ALA A 371 16.17 2.23 10.57
CA ALA A 371 17.60 2.48 10.68
C ALA A 371 18.40 1.73 9.59
N ALA A 372 18.09 0.46 9.33
CA ALA A 372 18.69 -0.32 8.26
C ALA A 372 18.42 0.31 6.88
N ASN A 373 17.17 0.65 6.58
CA ASN A 373 16.73 1.30 5.34
C ASN A 373 17.44 2.64 5.11
N GLU A 374 17.60 3.46 6.17
CA GLU A 374 18.33 4.74 6.11
C GLU A 374 19.79 4.54 5.74
N GLN A 375 20.51 3.60 6.39
CA GLN A 375 21.92 3.37 6.16
C GLN A 375 22.20 2.77 4.76
N VAL A 376 21.31 1.88 4.28
CA VAL A 376 21.37 1.38 2.89
C VAL A 376 21.17 2.53 1.90
N ALA A 377 20.16 3.37 2.09
CA ALA A 377 19.90 4.51 1.22
C ALA A 377 21.07 5.50 1.18
N LYS A 378 21.70 5.76 2.34
CA LYS A 378 22.85 6.63 2.47
C LYS A 378 24.05 6.09 1.67
N LEU A 379 24.41 4.80 1.86
CA LEU A 379 25.49 4.17 1.11
C LEU A 379 25.26 4.23 -0.40
N LEU A 380 24.05 3.88 -0.87
CA LEU A 380 23.72 3.88 -2.29
C LEU A 380 23.78 5.29 -2.89
N SER A 381 23.32 6.30 -2.14
CA SER A 381 23.40 7.71 -2.54
C SER A 381 24.86 8.20 -2.63
N GLU A 382 25.68 7.91 -1.63
CA GLU A 382 27.09 8.29 -1.59
C GLU A 382 27.92 7.63 -2.72
N ARG A 383 27.59 6.39 -3.07
CA ARG A 383 28.27 5.65 -4.15
C ARG A 383 27.63 5.84 -5.53
N HIS A 384 26.56 6.64 -5.63
CA HIS A 384 25.83 6.93 -6.87
C HIS A 384 25.37 5.65 -7.61
N VAL A 385 24.97 4.61 -6.86
CA VAL A 385 24.48 3.35 -7.44
C VAL A 385 23.00 3.51 -7.78
N PRO A 386 22.57 3.15 -9.01
CA PRO A 386 21.16 3.20 -9.38
C PRO A 386 20.31 2.32 -8.46
N THR A 387 19.26 2.91 -7.89
CA THR A 387 18.30 2.25 -7.00
C THR A 387 16.97 2.99 -7.00
N LEU A 388 15.99 2.50 -6.22
CA LEU A 388 14.72 3.16 -5.98
C LEU A 388 14.67 3.65 -4.53
N TYR A 389 14.59 4.97 -4.35
CA TYR A 389 14.35 5.57 -3.04
C TYR A 389 12.86 5.60 -2.73
N ARG A 390 12.50 5.47 -1.45
CA ARG A 390 11.15 5.73 -0.95
C ARG A 390 11.04 7.21 -0.60
N VAL A 391 10.39 7.96 -1.47
CA VAL A 391 10.27 9.42 -1.37
C VAL A 391 8.94 9.79 -0.74
N HIS A 392 8.99 10.65 0.27
CA HIS A 392 7.83 11.33 0.82
C HIS A 392 8.14 12.83 0.87
N GLU A 393 7.66 13.56 -0.12
CA GLU A 393 7.92 14.98 -0.20
C GLU A 393 7.19 15.76 0.91
N ARG A 394 7.72 16.94 1.20
CA ARG A 394 7.07 17.88 2.11
C ARG A 394 5.73 18.35 1.53
N PRO A 395 4.74 18.69 2.38
CA PRO A 395 3.45 19.18 1.93
C PRO A 395 3.58 20.51 1.18
N ASP A 396 2.60 20.77 0.31
CA ASP A 396 2.50 22.05 -0.38
C ASP A 396 1.86 23.11 0.52
N GLY A 397 2.28 24.38 0.36
CA GLY A 397 1.75 25.50 1.14
C GLY A 397 0.23 25.65 1.04
N GLU A 398 -0.36 25.46 -0.16
CA GLU A 398 -1.82 25.50 -0.37
C GLU A 398 -2.57 24.43 0.45
N LYS A 399 -2.03 23.22 0.52
CA LYS A 399 -2.63 22.13 1.32
C LYS A 399 -2.52 22.39 2.81
N ALA A 400 -1.39 22.96 3.27
CA ALA A 400 -1.21 23.34 4.66
C ALA A 400 -2.16 24.49 5.06
N LEU A 401 -2.35 25.49 4.19
CA LEU A 401 -3.31 26.56 4.40
C LEU A 401 -4.75 26.03 4.51
N ARG A 402 -5.14 25.17 3.56
CA ARG A 402 -6.47 24.53 3.57
C ARG A 402 -6.71 23.69 4.85
N LEU A 403 -5.69 22.98 5.32
CA LEU A 403 -5.78 22.24 6.61
C LEU A 403 -6.07 23.18 7.77
N VAL A 404 -5.37 24.32 7.83
CA VAL A 404 -5.58 25.34 8.86
C VAL A 404 -7.00 25.89 8.81
N GLU A 405 -7.52 26.24 7.62
CA GLU A 405 -8.89 26.71 7.42
C GLU A 405 -9.92 25.67 7.88
N GLN A 406 -9.73 24.40 7.50
CA GLN A 406 -10.58 23.29 7.90
C GLN A 406 -10.60 23.09 9.43
N LEU A 407 -9.44 23.10 10.08
CA LEU A 407 -9.34 22.93 11.52
C LEU A 407 -9.90 24.16 12.26
N ALA A 408 -9.67 25.37 11.76
CA ALA A 408 -10.20 26.60 12.33
C ALA A 408 -11.73 26.63 12.28
N SER A 409 -12.35 26.18 11.18
CA SER A 409 -13.82 26.09 11.06
C SER A 409 -14.45 25.15 12.10
N LEU A 410 -13.67 24.17 12.59
CA LEU A 410 -14.07 23.22 13.65
C LEU A 410 -13.71 23.71 15.08
N GLY A 411 -13.16 24.93 15.22
CA GLY A 411 -12.78 25.49 16.51
C GLY A 411 -11.50 24.89 17.12
N VAL A 412 -10.68 24.22 16.30
CA VAL A 412 -9.35 23.76 16.71
C VAL A 412 -8.38 24.96 16.69
N ALA A 413 -7.60 25.13 17.75
CA ALA A 413 -6.60 26.18 17.80
C ALA A 413 -5.47 25.91 16.80
N THR A 414 -5.36 26.74 15.75
CA THR A 414 -4.40 26.57 14.67
C THR A 414 -3.22 27.52 14.78
N PRO A 415 -2.03 27.16 14.28
CA PRO A 415 -0.90 28.06 14.21
C PRO A 415 -1.17 29.22 13.22
N PRO A 416 -0.52 30.39 13.39
CA PRO A 416 -0.57 31.46 12.40
C PRO A 416 0.15 31.02 11.12
N VAL A 417 -0.43 31.33 9.96
CA VAL A 417 0.08 30.94 8.65
C VAL A 417 0.29 32.14 7.74
N ARG A 418 1.15 31.98 6.73
CA ARG A 418 1.37 32.94 5.64
C ARG A 418 0.84 32.34 4.35
N GLU A 419 0.34 33.17 3.43
CA GLU A 419 -0.18 32.70 2.13
C GLU A 419 0.89 31.99 1.28
N ASN A 420 2.14 32.47 1.30
CA ASN A 420 3.25 31.93 0.50
C ASN A 420 4.24 31.19 1.39
N MET A 421 3.92 29.97 1.80
CA MET A 421 4.79 29.11 2.59
C MET A 421 5.74 28.31 1.70
N THR A 422 7.00 28.21 2.12
CA THR A 422 7.93 27.21 1.58
C THR A 422 7.48 25.80 2.00
N PRO A 423 7.90 24.74 1.30
CA PRO A 423 7.59 23.37 1.73
C PRO A 423 8.09 23.01 3.14
N ALA A 424 9.14 23.67 3.63
CA ALA A 424 9.63 23.50 5.00
C ALA A 424 8.66 24.12 6.00
N GLU A 425 8.25 25.40 5.81
CA GLU A 425 7.27 26.06 6.66
C GLU A 425 5.91 25.33 6.64
N ALA A 426 5.48 24.81 5.46
CA ALA A 426 4.27 24.02 5.34
C ALA A 426 4.36 22.72 6.18
N ALA A 427 5.50 22.05 6.22
CA ALA A 427 5.71 20.88 7.05
C ALA A 427 5.62 21.21 8.56
N ASP A 428 6.21 22.34 8.98
CA ASP A 428 6.13 22.80 10.38
C ASP A 428 4.69 23.14 10.77
N VAL A 429 3.92 23.77 9.89
CA VAL A 429 2.50 24.06 10.08
C VAL A 429 1.69 22.77 10.21
N VAL A 430 1.88 21.79 9.33
CA VAL A 430 1.16 20.50 9.40
C VAL A 430 1.51 19.76 10.69
N ALA A 431 2.76 19.76 11.12
CA ALA A 431 3.18 19.17 12.41
C ALA A 431 2.53 19.89 13.59
N ALA A 432 2.45 21.22 13.56
CA ALA A 432 1.75 21.99 14.60
C ALA A 432 0.24 21.69 14.61
N CYS A 433 -0.40 21.56 13.44
CA CYS A 433 -1.80 21.15 13.31
C CYS A 433 -2.03 19.74 13.89
N SER A 434 -1.14 18.79 13.65
CA SER A 434 -1.23 17.42 14.20
C SER A 434 -1.24 17.46 15.73
N ARG A 435 -0.33 18.23 16.36
CA ARG A 435 -0.32 18.42 17.82
C ARG A 435 -1.59 19.11 18.34
N ALA A 436 -2.10 20.09 17.60
CA ALA A 436 -3.34 20.79 17.96
C ALA A 436 -4.56 19.87 17.90
N VAL A 437 -4.62 18.97 16.92
CA VAL A 437 -5.64 17.92 16.80
C VAL A 437 -5.59 16.98 18.00
N ALA A 438 -4.40 16.47 18.37
CA ALA A 438 -4.24 15.59 19.53
C ALA A 438 -4.70 16.28 20.84
N GLN A 439 -4.33 17.55 21.04
CA GLN A 439 -4.76 18.35 22.21
C GLN A 439 -6.27 18.61 22.20
N HIS A 440 -6.85 18.89 21.02
CA HIS A 440 -8.28 19.10 20.88
C HIS A 440 -9.06 17.83 21.21
N ALA A 441 -8.67 16.69 20.66
CA ALA A 441 -9.29 15.39 20.91
C ALA A 441 -9.18 14.98 22.40
N ALA A 442 -8.03 15.20 23.03
CA ALA A 442 -7.85 14.96 24.47
C ALA A 442 -8.78 15.82 25.36
N ARG A 443 -9.07 17.06 24.94
CA ARG A 443 -9.94 17.99 25.66
C ARG A 443 -11.42 17.70 25.45
N THR A 444 -11.83 17.32 24.23
CA THR A 444 -13.24 17.11 23.85
C THR A 444 -13.69 15.67 24.07
N GLY A 445 -12.76 14.72 24.07
CA GLY A 445 -13.04 13.28 24.16
C GLY A 445 -13.50 12.63 22.83
N HIS A 446 -13.52 13.40 21.72
CA HIS A 446 -13.96 12.92 20.41
C HIS A 446 -13.22 13.65 19.27
N GLY A 447 -13.42 13.22 18.03
CA GLY A 447 -12.91 13.86 16.82
C GLY A 447 -11.47 13.46 16.45
N ARG A 448 -10.80 12.61 17.22
CA ARG A 448 -9.40 12.24 16.97
C ARG A 448 -9.20 11.69 15.55
N ASP A 449 -9.97 10.69 15.18
CA ASP A 449 -9.80 9.99 13.89
C ASP A 449 -10.15 10.89 12.71
N ALA A 450 -11.28 11.58 12.80
CA ALA A 450 -11.75 12.47 11.75
C ALA A 450 -10.78 13.63 11.48
N LEU A 451 -10.27 14.27 12.54
CA LEU A 451 -9.35 15.38 12.42
C LEU A 451 -7.94 14.94 12.02
N THR A 452 -7.46 13.77 12.49
CA THR A 452 -6.21 13.16 12.04
C THR A 452 -6.26 12.85 10.55
N PHE A 453 -7.42 12.44 10.04
CA PHE A 453 -7.60 12.21 8.60
C PHE A 453 -7.45 13.50 7.77
N LEU A 454 -7.86 14.66 8.27
CA LEU A 454 -7.58 15.95 7.62
C LEU A 454 -6.07 16.23 7.53
N VAL A 455 -5.33 15.97 8.61
CA VAL A 455 -3.87 16.12 8.63
C VAL A 455 -3.22 15.20 7.59
N LEU A 456 -3.62 13.91 7.55
CA LEU A 456 -3.14 12.94 6.56
C LEU A 456 -3.39 13.39 5.11
N ARG A 457 -4.55 13.97 4.84
CA ARG A 457 -4.90 14.48 3.49
C ARG A 457 -4.07 15.69 3.05
N ALA A 458 -3.52 16.46 3.97
CA ALA A 458 -2.63 17.57 3.67
C ALA A 458 -1.23 17.09 3.26
N LEU A 459 -0.83 15.87 3.64
CA LEU A 459 0.44 15.27 3.25
C LEU A 459 0.42 14.84 1.78
N LYS A 460 1.62 14.72 1.20
CA LYS A 460 1.81 14.05 -0.09
C LYS A 460 1.85 12.55 0.12
N GLN A 461 1.46 11.81 -0.90
CA GLN A 461 1.60 10.35 -0.88
C GLN A 461 3.05 9.96 -1.17
N ALA A 462 3.60 9.00 -0.43
CA ALA A 462 4.91 8.45 -0.69
C ALA A 462 4.93 7.64 -2.01
N TYR A 463 6.09 7.62 -2.69
CA TYR A 463 6.27 6.92 -3.96
C TYR A 463 7.72 6.46 -4.14
N TYR A 464 7.98 5.62 -5.15
CA TYR A 464 9.33 5.18 -5.49
C TYR A 464 9.91 6.02 -6.62
N SER A 465 11.16 6.45 -6.45
CA SER A 465 11.89 7.28 -7.42
C SER A 465 13.38 6.94 -7.44
N PRO A 466 14.06 7.02 -8.59
CA PRO A 466 15.52 6.94 -8.64
C PRO A 466 16.20 8.19 -8.05
N LYS A 467 15.46 9.25 -7.81
CA LYS A 467 15.97 10.50 -7.21
C LYS A 467 15.70 10.49 -5.71
N ASN A 468 16.74 10.65 -4.92
CA ASN A 468 16.59 10.83 -3.49
C ASN A 468 16.10 12.27 -3.18
N LEU A 469 14.84 12.38 -2.73
CA LEU A 469 14.24 13.64 -2.28
C LEU A 469 13.93 13.63 -0.77
N GLY A 470 14.38 12.59 -0.07
CA GLY A 470 14.13 12.39 1.36
C GLY A 470 12.74 11.84 1.66
N HIS A 471 12.49 11.63 2.94
CA HIS A 471 11.21 11.13 3.47
C HIS A 471 10.71 12.01 4.60
N ALA A 472 9.89 13.00 4.28
CA ALA A 472 9.43 14.04 5.21
C ALA A 472 8.64 13.45 6.41
N GLY A 473 7.81 12.42 6.18
CA GLY A 473 7.04 11.79 7.26
C GLY A 473 7.93 11.10 8.32
N LEU A 474 9.14 10.67 7.94
CA LEU A 474 10.13 10.08 8.87
C LEU A 474 11.19 11.08 9.33
N GLY A 475 11.21 12.32 8.78
CA GLY A 475 12.26 13.30 9.05
C GLY A 475 13.63 12.91 8.50
N LEU A 476 13.70 12.03 7.48
CA LEU A 476 14.95 11.46 6.96
C LEU A 476 15.33 12.08 5.61
N THR A 477 16.64 12.33 5.44
CA THR A 477 17.21 12.84 4.17
C THR A 477 17.52 11.74 3.16
N HIS A 478 17.68 10.50 3.61
CA HIS A 478 17.92 9.33 2.78
C HIS A 478 17.03 8.20 3.25
N TYR A 479 16.22 7.64 2.36
CA TYR A 479 15.38 6.51 2.72
C TYR A 479 15.08 5.63 1.49
N THR A 480 15.21 4.33 1.66
CA THR A 480 14.78 3.34 0.67
C THR A 480 14.07 2.21 1.39
N HIS A 481 13.27 1.45 0.68
CA HIS A 481 12.80 0.17 1.17
C HIS A 481 13.80 -0.91 0.80
N PHE A 482 14.24 -1.68 1.80
CA PHE A 482 15.22 -2.76 1.66
C PHE A 482 14.82 -4.01 2.44
N THR A 483 14.00 -3.86 3.48
CA THR A 483 13.76 -4.86 4.51
C THR A 483 12.68 -5.89 4.20
N SER A 484 12.03 -5.85 3.02
CA SER A 484 10.98 -6.82 2.68
C SER A 484 11.02 -7.25 1.20
N PRO A 485 12.11 -7.88 0.72
CA PRO A 485 12.28 -8.28 -0.69
C PRO A 485 11.39 -9.47 -1.12
N ILE A 486 10.82 -10.23 -0.19
CA ILE A 486 9.87 -11.31 -0.49
C ILE A 486 8.56 -10.74 -1.03
N ARG A 487 8.15 -9.57 -0.50
CA ARG A 487 6.83 -8.99 -0.79
C ARG A 487 6.86 -7.63 -1.51
N ARG A 488 8.02 -6.99 -1.72
CA ARG A 488 8.16 -5.73 -2.45
C ARG A 488 9.31 -5.79 -3.46
N TYR A 489 9.01 -5.55 -4.73
CA TYR A 489 10.01 -5.54 -5.79
C TYR A 489 11.06 -4.41 -5.68
N PRO A 490 10.71 -3.18 -5.24
CA PRO A 490 11.71 -2.14 -4.98
C PRO A 490 12.78 -2.56 -3.96
N ASP A 491 12.44 -3.37 -2.97
CA ASP A 491 13.40 -3.91 -2.00
C ASP A 491 14.38 -4.88 -2.67
N LEU A 492 13.90 -5.75 -3.57
CA LEU A 492 14.76 -6.63 -4.36
C LEU A 492 15.71 -5.83 -5.26
N VAL A 493 15.24 -4.71 -5.82
CA VAL A 493 16.09 -3.77 -6.59
C VAL A 493 17.16 -3.15 -5.67
N ALA A 494 16.79 -2.74 -4.45
CA ALA A 494 17.72 -2.19 -3.47
C ALA A 494 18.76 -3.22 -3.01
N HIS A 495 18.39 -4.50 -2.85
CA HIS A 495 19.31 -5.61 -2.57
C HIS A 495 20.38 -5.74 -3.66
N ARG A 496 19.98 -5.78 -4.92
CA ARG A 496 20.91 -5.86 -6.05
C ARG A 496 21.84 -4.64 -6.11
N ALA A 497 21.31 -3.45 -5.87
CA ALA A 497 22.09 -2.22 -5.82
C ALA A 497 23.13 -2.26 -4.69
N LEU A 498 22.70 -2.63 -3.47
CA LEU A 498 23.58 -2.73 -2.30
C LEU A 498 24.69 -3.76 -2.51
N LEU A 499 24.33 -4.97 -2.93
CA LEU A 499 25.29 -6.06 -3.12
C LEU A 499 26.29 -5.76 -4.24
N SER A 500 25.87 -5.07 -5.30
CA SER A 500 26.79 -4.52 -6.31
C SER A 500 27.70 -3.47 -5.73
N ALA A 501 27.17 -2.54 -4.93
CA ALA A 501 27.94 -1.47 -4.30
C ALA A 501 29.06 -1.99 -3.38
N VAL A 502 28.83 -3.11 -2.68
CA VAL A 502 29.80 -3.71 -1.74
C VAL A 502 30.63 -4.83 -2.37
N GLY A 503 30.44 -5.12 -3.67
CA GLY A 503 31.21 -6.15 -4.37
C GLY A 503 30.82 -7.58 -4.00
N ALA A 504 29.57 -7.80 -3.58
CA ALA A 504 29.07 -9.10 -3.12
C ALA A 504 28.36 -9.91 -4.24
N GLY A 505 28.87 -9.87 -5.46
CA GLY A 505 28.50 -10.79 -6.54
C GLY A 505 27.23 -10.43 -7.32
N GLU A 506 26.66 -9.22 -7.13
CA GLU A 506 25.50 -8.75 -7.90
C GLU A 506 25.88 -7.70 -8.94
N GLN A 507 25.04 -7.56 -9.95
CA GLN A 507 25.13 -6.48 -10.92
C GLN A 507 24.23 -5.33 -10.51
N ALA A 508 24.73 -4.10 -10.64
CA ALA A 508 23.93 -2.91 -10.38
C ALA A 508 22.70 -2.86 -11.30
N PRO A 509 21.53 -2.44 -10.78
CA PRO A 509 20.36 -2.18 -11.61
C PRO A 509 20.67 -1.17 -12.72
N ARG A 510 19.97 -1.29 -13.85
CA ARG A 510 20.16 -0.36 -14.97
C ARG A 510 19.48 0.98 -14.67
N GLY A 511 20.27 2.05 -14.58
CA GLY A 511 19.74 3.38 -14.26
C GLY A 511 18.63 3.86 -15.20
N ALA A 512 18.70 3.50 -16.49
CA ALA A 512 17.69 3.85 -17.49
C ALA A 512 16.30 3.22 -17.23
N GLU A 513 16.23 2.12 -16.50
CA GLU A 513 14.98 1.41 -16.21
C GLU A 513 14.34 1.86 -14.87
N MET A 514 15.07 2.61 -14.04
CA MET A 514 14.63 2.92 -12.67
C MET A 514 13.42 3.86 -12.62
N GLU A 515 13.30 4.82 -13.54
CA GLU A 515 12.16 5.74 -13.57
C GLU A 515 10.86 4.97 -13.85
N GLU A 516 10.87 4.09 -14.86
CA GLU A 516 9.71 3.26 -15.22
C GLU A 516 9.37 2.26 -14.10
N THR A 517 10.39 1.59 -13.54
CA THR A 517 10.20 0.64 -12.44
C THR A 517 9.64 1.32 -11.20
N GLY A 518 10.11 2.52 -10.85
CA GLY A 518 9.60 3.28 -9.71
C GLY A 518 8.15 3.74 -9.90
N ALA A 519 7.83 4.27 -11.08
CA ALA A 519 6.47 4.68 -11.43
C ALA A 519 5.50 3.49 -11.40
N TRP A 520 5.90 2.35 -11.99
CA TRP A 520 5.12 1.12 -11.98
C TRP A 520 4.90 0.58 -10.57
N SER A 521 5.95 0.45 -9.76
CA SER A 521 5.86 -0.03 -8.38
C SER A 521 4.94 0.86 -7.54
N SER A 522 5.04 2.18 -7.67
CA SER A 522 4.16 3.13 -6.99
C SER A 522 2.69 3.00 -7.43
N ALA A 523 2.43 2.73 -8.72
CA ALA A 523 1.08 2.50 -9.21
C ALA A 523 0.50 1.19 -8.64
N ARG A 524 1.28 0.10 -8.65
CA ARG A 524 0.84 -1.20 -8.11
C ARG A 524 0.60 -1.16 -6.61
N GLU A 525 1.42 -0.44 -5.85
CA GLU A 525 1.22 -0.23 -4.42
C GLU A 525 -0.11 0.48 -4.15
N ARG A 526 -0.43 1.56 -4.89
CA ARG A 526 -1.72 2.26 -4.76
C ARG A 526 -2.91 1.36 -5.10
N ASP A 527 -2.77 0.53 -6.14
CA ASP A 527 -3.81 -0.44 -6.49
C ASP A 527 -3.99 -1.48 -5.38
N ALA A 528 -2.90 -2.03 -4.82
CA ALA A 528 -2.92 -2.96 -3.70
C ALA A 528 -3.66 -2.34 -2.50
N MET A 529 -3.26 -1.15 -2.04
CA MET A 529 -3.93 -0.43 -0.95
C MET A 529 -5.42 -0.19 -1.22
N SER A 530 -5.80 0.10 -2.46
CA SER A 530 -7.23 0.28 -2.83
C SER A 530 -8.02 -1.01 -2.72
N ILE A 531 -7.40 -2.14 -3.10
CA ILE A 531 -8.01 -3.48 -3.02
C ILE A 531 -8.15 -3.89 -1.55
N GLU A 532 -7.10 -3.74 -0.75
CA GLU A 532 -7.05 -4.06 0.67
C GLU A 532 -8.13 -3.28 1.44
N ARG A 533 -8.21 -1.95 1.27
CA ARG A 533 -9.28 -1.13 1.89
C ARG A 533 -10.69 -1.52 1.47
N MET A 534 -10.88 -1.95 0.22
CA MET A 534 -12.19 -2.43 -0.23
C MET A 534 -12.50 -3.80 0.39
N ALA A 535 -11.51 -4.67 0.50
CA ALA A 535 -11.64 -5.99 1.13
C ALA A 535 -11.99 -5.86 2.62
N ASP A 536 -11.36 -4.94 3.34
CA ASP A 536 -11.66 -4.64 4.75
C ASP A 536 -13.10 -4.15 4.93
N ARG A 537 -13.56 -3.24 4.06
CA ARG A 537 -14.96 -2.77 4.08
C ARG A 537 -15.95 -3.91 3.83
N VAL A 538 -15.64 -4.81 2.89
CA VAL A 538 -16.47 -5.99 2.63
C VAL A 538 -16.50 -6.90 3.87
N ALA A 539 -15.34 -7.22 4.44
CA ALA A 539 -15.25 -8.07 5.62
C ALA A 539 -15.99 -7.46 6.83
N ARG A 540 -15.82 -6.16 7.09
CA ARG A 540 -16.57 -5.44 8.15
C ARG A 540 -18.08 -5.45 7.91
N ALA A 541 -18.53 -5.28 6.67
CA ALA A 541 -19.96 -5.28 6.36
C ALA A 541 -20.59 -6.68 6.58
N PHE A 542 -19.88 -7.77 6.25
CA PHE A 542 -20.34 -9.12 6.57
C PHE A 542 -20.37 -9.38 8.08
N LEU A 543 -19.40 -8.88 8.82
CA LEU A 543 -19.40 -9.00 10.28
C LEU A 543 -20.59 -8.24 10.89
N LEU A 544 -20.80 -7.00 10.49
CA LEU A 544 -21.93 -6.18 10.93
C LEU A 544 -23.28 -6.83 10.60
N GLU A 545 -23.46 -7.37 9.38
CA GLU A 545 -24.69 -8.06 8.98
C GLU A 545 -24.99 -9.25 9.90
N ARG A 546 -23.96 -10.01 10.27
CA ARG A 546 -24.07 -11.11 11.23
C ARG A 546 -24.44 -10.62 12.64
N GLU A 547 -23.76 -9.59 13.15
CA GLU A 547 -24.05 -9.00 14.47
C GLU A 547 -25.49 -8.50 14.57
N LEU A 548 -25.98 -7.84 13.51
CA LEU A 548 -27.37 -7.39 13.43
C LEU A 548 -28.36 -8.53 13.34
N PHE A 549 -28.00 -9.64 12.70
CA PHE A 549 -28.83 -10.82 12.63
C PHE A 549 -28.95 -11.51 14.01
N GLU A 550 -27.87 -11.51 14.79
CA GLU A 550 -27.82 -12.10 16.13
C GLU A 550 -28.41 -11.15 17.20
N GLY A 551 -28.12 -9.84 17.14
CA GLY A 551 -28.49 -8.83 18.14
C GLY A 551 -29.77 -8.03 17.84
N GLY A 552 -30.26 -8.10 16.61
CA GLY A 552 -31.44 -7.36 16.14
C GLY A 552 -31.12 -6.08 15.35
N TRP A 553 -31.94 -5.82 14.32
CA TRP A 553 -31.77 -4.69 13.39
C TRP A 553 -32.15 -3.31 13.98
N ASN A 554 -32.78 -3.27 15.14
CA ASN A 554 -33.18 -2.02 15.81
C ASN A 554 -32.11 -1.52 16.80
N GLN A 555 -30.93 -2.11 16.80
CA GLN A 555 -29.83 -1.71 17.67
C GLN A 555 -29.36 -0.31 17.32
N GLU A 556 -29.18 0.54 18.34
CA GLU A 556 -28.60 1.87 18.22
C GLU A 556 -27.13 1.82 18.61
N PHE A 557 -26.32 2.58 17.89
CA PHE A 557 -24.88 2.64 18.08
C PHE A 557 -24.44 4.08 18.35
N ASP A 558 -23.52 4.25 19.26
CA ASP A 558 -22.76 5.49 19.39
C ASP A 558 -21.69 5.52 18.29
N GLY A 559 -21.58 6.65 17.61
CA GLY A 559 -20.67 6.83 16.48
C GLY A 559 -20.06 8.23 16.43
N GLU A 560 -19.16 8.44 15.50
CA GLU A 560 -18.48 9.70 15.23
C GLU A 560 -18.50 10.01 13.73
N VAL A 561 -18.75 11.27 13.38
CA VAL A 561 -18.72 11.73 11.98
C VAL A 561 -17.28 11.77 11.47
N THR A 562 -16.94 10.85 10.55
CA THR A 562 -15.60 10.73 9.97
C THR A 562 -15.44 11.41 8.61
N GLY A 563 -16.54 11.81 7.96
CA GLY A 563 -16.50 12.48 6.67
C GLY A 563 -17.83 13.14 6.31
N LEU A 564 -17.77 14.26 5.60
CA LEU A 564 -18.94 14.98 5.10
C LEU A 564 -18.86 15.13 3.59
N ILE A 565 -19.96 14.85 2.92
CA ILE A 565 -20.14 15.03 1.46
C ILE A 565 -21.51 15.60 1.15
N GLY A 566 -21.70 16.13 -0.05
CA GLY A 566 -23.00 16.65 -0.48
C GLY A 566 -24.14 15.62 -0.49
N ALA A 567 -23.87 14.32 -0.30
CA ALA A 567 -24.88 13.27 -0.19
C ALA A 567 -25.23 12.88 1.25
N GLY A 568 -24.43 13.30 2.26
CA GLY A 568 -24.60 12.97 3.67
C GLY A 568 -23.31 12.90 4.47
N ALA A 569 -23.37 12.24 5.62
CA ALA A 569 -22.25 12.07 6.54
C ALA A 569 -21.79 10.61 6.58
N PHE A 570 -20.49 10.37 6.52
CA PHE A 570 -19.91 9.09 6.91
C PHE A 570 -19.77 9.06 8.42
N VAL A 571 -20.23 7.99 9.05
CA VAL A 571 -20.20 7.80 10.49
C VAL A 571 -19.49 6.49 10.78
N ARG A 572 -18.48 6.54 11.64
CA ARG A 572 -17.86 5.35 12.24
C ARG A 572 -18.58 5.04 13.54
N PHE A 573 -18.94 3.79 13.78
CA PHE A 573 -19.73 3.37 14.93
C PHE A 573 -19.37 1.96 15.40
N GLY A 574 -19.79 1.61 16.61
CA GLY A 574 -19.49 0.30 17.21
C GLY A 574 -18.00 -0.03 17.19
N ASP A 575 -17.66 -1.28 16.87
CA ASP A 575 -16.28 -1.78 16.82
C ASP A 575 -15.54 -1.40 15.53
N GLY A 576 -15.77 -0.15 15.05
CA GLY A 576 -15.08 0.41 13.89
C GLY A 576 -15.79 0.16 12.55
N HIS A 577 -17.09 -0.13 12.57
CA HIS A 577 -17.94 -0.12 11.38
C HIS A 577 -18.06 1.30 10.81
N GLU A 578 -18.26 1.41 9.50
CA GLU A 578 -18.46 2.69 8.83
C GLU A 578 -19.68 2.62 7.90
N GLY A 579 -20.53 3.65 7.96
CA GLY A 579 -21.70 3.75 7.12
C GLY A 579 -21.98 5.16 6.65
N LEU A 580 -22.82 5.27 5.61
CA LEU A 580 -23.30 6.56 5.11
C LEU A 580 -24.68 6.86 5.72
N LEU A 581 -24.78 7.98 6.41
CA LEU A 581 -26.04 8.61 6.81
C LEU A 581 -26.43 9.59 5.71
N PRO A 582 -27.40 9.23 4.83
CA PRO A 582 -27.77 10.09 3.70
C PRO A 582 -28.46 11.38 4.17
N MET A 583 -28.28 12.50 3.47
CA MET A 583 -28.94 13.77 3.78
C MET A 583 -30.45 13.65 3.96
N ARG A 584 -31.12 12.82 3.16
CA ARG A 584 -32.58 12.59 3.27
C ARG A 584 -33.03 11.92 4.57
N ARG A 585 -32.08 11.37 5.33
CA ARG A 585 -32.30 10.73 6.64
C ARG A 585 -31.89 11.62 7.81
N LEU A 586 -31.29 12.77 7.52
CA LEU A 586 -31.17 13.87 8.48
C LEU A 586 -32.56 14.47 8.73
N ARG A 587 -32.71 15.26 9.77
CA ARG A 587 -34.00 15.93 10.07
C ARG A 587 -34.51 16.66 8.83
N ALA A 588 -35.83 16.84 8.75
CA ALA A 588 -36.53 17.48 7.62
C ALA A 588 -36.12 18.95 7.45
N ASP A 589 -34.97 19.17 6.84
CA ASP A 589 -34.37 20.47 6.52
C ASP A 589 -33.63 20.41 5.19
N TRP A 590 -33.22 21.57 4.72
CA TRP A 590 -32.29 21.70 3.60
C TRP A 590 -30.88 21.87 4.16
N TRP A 591 -29.99 20.94 3.87
CA TRP A 591 -28.65 20.89 4.45
C TRP A 591 -27.62 21.39 3.42
N GLU A 592 -26.78 22.32 3.86
CA GLU A 592 -25.68 22.86 3.06
C GLU A 592 -24.32 22.51 3.68
N LEU A 593 -23.40 22.08 2.84
CA LEU A 593 -22.00 21.80 3.22
C LEU A 593 -21.18 23.07 3.02
N ASN A 594 -20.43 23.49 4.04
CA ASN A 594 -19.53 24.64 3.95
C ASN A 594 -18.40 24.41 2.92
N GLU A 595 -17.71 25.48 2.53
CA GLU A 595 -16.65 25.44 1.52
C GLU A 595 -15.46 24.57 1.96
N GLU A 596 -15.16 24.51 3.24
CA GLU A 596 -14.09 23.69 3.81
C GLU A 596 -14.43 22.20 3.81
N GLY A 597 -15.71 21.83 3.66
CA GLY A 597 -16.19 20.44 3.66
C GLY A 597 -16.18 19.82 5.05
N THR A 598 -16.39 20.61 6.09
CA THR A 598 -16.25 20.23 7.51
C THR A 598 -17.52 20.36 8.32
N ILE A 599 -18.53 21.11 7.84
CA ILE A 599 -19.77 21.39 8.55
C ILE A 599 -20.96 21.30 7.59
N LEU A 600 -21.98 20.52 7.95
CA LEU A 600 -23.31 20.56 7.37
C LEU A 600 -24.20 21.46 8.25
N THR A 601 -24.90 22.41 7.63
CA THR A 601 -25.82 23.33 8.34
C THR A 601 -27.21 23.23 7.74
N GLY A 602 -28.22 23.06 8.59
CA GLY A 602 -29.63 23.09 8.19
C GLY A 602 -30.11 24.53 8.02
N GLU A 603 -30.63 24.88 6.83
CA GLU A 603 -31.04 26.26 6.48
C GLU A 603 -32.14 26.82 7.39
N ARG A 604 -33.08 25.98 7.84
CA ARG A 604 -34.22 26.42 8.63
C ARG A 604 -33.98 26.29 10.13
N SER A 605 -33.37 25.16 10.53
CA SER A 605 -33.16 24.84 11.93
C SER A 605 -31.94 25.52 12.52
N GLY A 606 -30.94 25.86 11.70
CA GLY A 606 -29.62 26.28 12.17
C GLY A 606 -28.82 25.16 12.84
N GLU A 607 -29.34 23.92 12.83
CA GLU A 607 -28.60 22.78 13.36
C GLU A 607 -27.34 22.52 12.55
N THR A 608 -26.29 22.05 13.21
CA THR A 608 -25.01 21.73 12.56
C THR A 608 -24.59 20.31 12.86
N ILE A 609 -24.01 19.66 11.86
CA ILE A 609 -23.27 18.39 11.99
C ILE A 609 -21.85 18.66 11.54
N ARG A 610 -20.89 18.47 12.43
CA ARG A 610 -19.48 18.77 12.19
C ARG A 610 -18.66 17.50 12.07
N LEU A 611 -17.58 17.59 11.35
CA LEU A 611 -16.59 16.52 11.31
C LEU A 611 -16.03 16.29 12.73
N GLY A 612 -16.05 15.03 13.18
CA GLY A 612 -15.64 14.65 14.54
C GLY A 612 -16.76 14.72 15.59
N ASP A 613 -17.97 15.17 15.25
CA ASP A 613 -19.08 15.18 16.21
C ASP A 613 -19.53 13.77 16.56
N PRO A 614 -19.88 13.49 17.82
CA PRO A 614 -20.55 12.27 18.22
C PRO A 614 -21.98 12.24 17.66
N LEU A 615 -22.41 11.07 17.18
CA LEU A 615 -23.72 10.90 16.59
C LEU A 615 -24.28 9.50 16.88
N ARG A 616 -25.52 9.41 17.35
CA ARG A 616 -26.20 8.11 17.52
C ARG A 616 -26.91 7.70 16.25
N VAL A 617 -26.62 6.48 15.79
CA VAL A 617 -27.12 5.95 14.53
C VAL A 617 -27.71 4.55 14.70
N LYS A 618 -28.56 4.16 13.77
CA LYS A 618 -28.99 2.78 13.57
C LYS A 618 -28.70 2.35 12.14
N VAL A 619 -28.51 1.06 11.94
CA VAL A 619 -28.29 0.51 10.60
C VAL A 619 -29.63 0.30 9.91
N GLU A 620 -29.81 0.92 8.76
CA GLU A 620 -31.01 0.72 7.94
C GLU A 620 -30.81 -0.47 6.97
N ARG A 621 -29.64 -0.54 6.35
CA ARG A 621 -29.34 -1.53 5.31
C ARG A 621 -27.87 -1.87 5.25
N VAL A 622 -27.58 -3.14 5.07
CA VAL A 622 -26.23 -3.63 4.77
C VAL A 622 -26.23 -4.27 3.38
N GLU A 623 -25.32 -3.84 2.51
CA GLU A 623 -24.97 -4.53 1.26
C GLU A 623 -23.59 -5.14 1.43
N ALA A 624 -23.49 -6.20 2.24
CA ALA A 624 -22.22 -6.79 2.66
C ALA A 624 -21.27 -7.13 1.48
N PRO A 625 -21.74 -7.72 0.36
CA PRO A 625 -20.86 -8.01 -0.79
C PRO A 625 -20.25 -6.78 -1.46
N ARG A 626 -20.81 -5.58 -1.20
CA ARG A 626 -20.30 -4.30 -1.71
C ARG A 626 -19.59 -3.48 -0.66
N GLY A 627 -19.53 -3.95 0.58
CA GLY A 627 -18.98 -3.21 1.71
C GLY A 627 -19.70 -1.88 1.95
N ARG A 628 -21.05 -1.85 1.82
CA ARG A 628 -21.87 -0.64 1.99
C ARG A 628 -22.83 -0.80 3.13
N VAL A 629 -22.92 0.25 3.95
CA VAL A 629 -23.84 0.35 5.07
C VAL A 629 -24.57 1.68 4.97
N ASP A 630 -25.91 1.64 4.90
CA ASP A 630 -26.76 2.81 4.98
C ASP A 630 -27.26 2.97 6.41
N LEU A 631 -27.18 4.19 6.93
CA LEU A 631 -27.53 4.55 8.30
C LEU A 631 -28.78 5.42 8.35
N ASP A 632 -29.40 5.43 9.52
CA ASP A 632 -30.46 6.35 9.92
C ASP A 632 -30.11 6.98 11.29
N LEU A 633 -30.66 8.15 11.60
CA LEU A 633 -30.50 8.76 12.90
C LEU A 633 -31.25 7.97 13.97
N ALA A 634 -30.61 7.73 15.13
CA ALA A 634 -31.28 7.15 16.28
C ALA A 634 -32.14 8.21 17.01
N GLY A 635 -33.30 7.79 17.56
CA GLY A 635 -34.16 8.65 18.38
C GLY A 635 -35.00 9.67 17.64
N VAL A 636 -35.09 9.62 16.31
CA VAL A 636 -36.04 10.40 15.50
C VAL A 636 -37.18 9.49 15.10
N GLU A 637 -38.32 9.55 15.79
CA GLU A 637 -39.57 8.98 15.30
C GLU A 637 -39.99 9.76 14.04
N GLN A 638 -40.18 9.03 12.93
CA GLN A 638 -40.62 9.61 11.65
C GLN A 638 -42.09 10.02 11.69
#